data_691ec4a4d4f1e3b2b79c1f2e7c232f50
#
_entry.id   691ec4a4d4f1e3b2b79c1f2e7c232f50
#
_cell.length_a   1.000
_cell.length_b   1.000
_cell.length_c   1.000
_cell.angle_alpha   90.00
_cell.angle_beta   90.00
_cell.angle_gamma   90.00
#
_symmetry.space_group_name_H-M   'P 1'
#
loop_
_entity.id
_entity.type
_entity.pdbx_description
1 polymer ?
#
loop_
_entity_poly.entity_id
_entity_poly.type
_entity_poly.pdbx_seq_one_letter_code
_entity_poly.pdbx_strand_id
1 'polypeptide(L)'
;MKKKVLLSTLAMAAFMSAMPSVNAVAADDSKASAIYDFSGFNDKTLIDLFYKVYQDGRKYPTEAEFAAAGIQQSDIAFIRSHVRNKGIIDRAGRLIKDTYEKRNLWMNIPMDVGKDGAVGHPNSRFASDVYSMWNYTNLFGAWNHGLFSTPAAWTDAAHKNGTGMFSGIKFFESWGTTSSAWIDYCTETDSKGNYKYIDPIINCLMYFGFDGINYNWEDAGYQEEDVTNFHKGLWKKAKENGFDDFHCGIYTSSNNLPATNGNILFGDETGRTFELMLNYSDGDFTSSYAMENSAKVAISQMGTTDGLYAGMWFVNMDRRWTTLNANDYTKQVGICLWGEHAQSRIWSYNSGADAYEQQANYQYLQERLMSGGNRNPLNRPAISNTGNNWEASGTKKPLQTYAGLASWIPERSTIHGNLPFGTNFSLGNGDRYAYKGKKTAGSWYNMATQDVVPTYRWLVVKPGTQTVSTDVDVVFTHADQYIGGTSLLLTGKATAAGTDVVLYKTDLNVSAGNPFAKIAVKSGKEGTNASSLYVIVQKADGSWVEAPVGNVTGANWQEVKVALNGVSKSDVIKHIGLRVKGSDDAYKMYVGKLEINDDVKAKPAEIKDLNVEVKDEYKTMFTAKVFWNVDAQAQKRAAWGLVYNDEANIDHFEILYKNGENGKVSEVGRTSSWGTVVPDIVLEGEADEPYIGVRSVSTDLKSYSPIKWVKVTRGDYAQLPATPVVDYPISQLDPNADGVSTAQKTRYVTDVTTTGATGNLDYHGGKAIADGTNYSHPEGHVLKIKQGETVNLMLKGYDASDGLKYCFVGAWIDFNCDKEFHPNDIKDDPANGERLFKFGEARHQGGYPELQNPGKTWTFTVPNDATPGKSRLRVVYSDLWFEGAFLPSGYTSKGFTIDFDVEITGDNPGRGAGADIHDQGVADEPEMLGGTVDAINSASQGVSKVEAADGKFNFQNVEKAWVYDASGVLVKYLVNPTSFDAQQLASGVYLVKMQNGNIIRSQKLVK
;
A
#
# COMPACT_ATOMS: atom_id res chain seq x y z
N MET A 1 -45.79 16.87 3.33
CA MET A 1 -44.43 16.76 2.89
C MET A 1 -43.40 16.95 4.04
N LYS A 2 -43.48 18.03 4.83
CA LYS A 2 -42.52 18.24 5.97
C LYS A 2 -42.40 17.11 7.00
N LYS A 3 -43.45 16.33 7.26
CA LYS A 3 -43.42 15.21 8.22
C LYS A 3 -42.70 13.94 7.69
N LYS A 4 -42.62 13.75 6.36
CA LYS A 4 -41.92 12.59 5.78
C LYS A 4 -40.40 12.82 5.67
N VAL A 5 -39.98 14.08 5.45
CA VAL A 5 -38.56 14.46 5.42
C VAL A 5 -37.96 14.38 6.85
N LEU A 6 -38.72 14.82 7.84
CA LEU A 6 -38.25 14.71 9.24
C LEU A 6 -38.14 13.25 9.72
N LEU A 7 -38.99 12.32 9.18
CA LEU A 7 -38.88 10.91 9.49
C LEU A 7 -37.70 10.23 8.77
N SER A 8 -37.29 10.70 7.58
CA SER A 8 -36.09 10.18 6.93
C SER A 8 -34.80 10.64 7.61
N THR A 9 -34.75 11.89 8.05
CA THR A 9 -33.59 12.43 8.79
C THR A 9 -33.47 11.84 10.21
N LEU A 10 -34.61 11.62 10.89
CA LEU A 10 -34.63 10.90 12.17
C LEU A 10 -34.36 9.39 11.99
N ALA A 11 -34.75 8.78 10.88
CA ALA A 11 -34.41 7.41 10.55
C ALA A 11 -32.91 7.26 10.24
N MET A 12 -32.28 8.25 9.58
CA MET A 12 -30.84 8.27 9.38
C MET A 12 -30.08 8.42 10.71
N ALA A 13 -30.47 9.37 11.57
CA ALA A 13 -29.87 9.52 12.88
C ALA A 13 -30.11 8.31 13.80
N ALA A 14 -31.30 7.68 13.71
CA ALA A 14 -31.62 6.47 14.46
C ALA A 14 -30.95 5.21 13.89
N PHE A 15 -30.67 5.16 12.57
CA PHE A 15 -29.90 4.09 11.96
C PHE A 15 -28.42 4.17 12.31
N MET A 16 -27.86 5.39 12.44
CA MET A 16 -26.50 5.58 12.94
C MET A 16 -26.32 5.17 14.40
N SER A 17 -27.40 5.26 15.23
CA SER A 17 -27.34 4.86 16.64
C SER A 17 -27.79 3.42 16.92
N ALA A 18 -28.32 2.71 15.93
CA ALA A 18 -28.89 1.37 16.09
C ALA A 18 -28.16 0.26 15.32
N MET A 19 -27.06 0.57 14.61
CA MET A 19 -26.17 -0.50 14.19
C MET A 19 -25.44 -0.98 15.46
N PRO A 20 -25.51 -2.29 15.80
CA PRO A 20 -24.57 -2.80 16.76
C PRO A 20 -23.20 -2.44 16.22
N SER A 21 -22.39 -1.79 17.02
CA SER A 21 -20.97 -1.64 16.74
C SER A 21 -20.48 -3.07 16.50
N VAL A 22 -20.31 -3.44 15.24
CA VAL A 22 -19.54 -4.62 14.90
C VAL A 22 -18.16 -4.24 15.41
N ASN A 23 -17.81 -4.72 16.58
CA ASN A 23 -16.45 -4.71 17.03
C ASN A 23 -15.71 -5.57 16.00
N ALA A 24 -15.22 -4.91 14.94
CA ALA A 24 -14.19 -5.49 14.12
C ALA A 24 -13.06 -5.77 15.10
N VAL A 25 -12.85 -7.01 15.39
CA VAL A 25 -11.79 -7.41 16.27
C VAL A 25 -10.53 -7.35 15.45
N ALA A 26 -9.95 -6.20 15.45
CA ALA A 26 -8.56 -6.05 15.11
C ALA A 26 -7.74 -6.64 16.27
N ALA A 27 -6.67 -7.30 15.94
CA ALA A 27 -5.62 -7.57 16.90
C ALA A 27 -5.27 -6.26 17.61
N ASP A 28 -5.52 -6.22 18.91
CA ASP A 28 -5.22 -5.16 19.85
C ASP A 28 -5.28 -3.71 19.31
N ASP A 29 -6.46 -3.29 18.84
CA ASP A 29 -6.73 -1.93 18.35
C ASP A 29 -6.40 -0.83 19.37
N SER A 30 -6.34 -1.19 20.65
CA SER A 30 -6.01 -0.25 21.72
C SER A 30 -4.58 0.28 21.66
N LYS A 31 -3.64 -0.43 21.01
CA LYS A 31 -2.26 0.00 20.85
C LYS A 31 -2.03 0.88 19.63
N ALA A 32 -2.74 0.66 18.54
CA ALA A 32 -2.55 1.44 17.31
C ALA A 32 -2.94 2.91 17.50
N SER A 33 -3.99 3.19 18.26
CA SER A 33 -4.43 4.55 18.58
C SER A 33 -3.52 5.27 19.58
N ALA A 34 -2.77 4.53 20.42
CA ALA A 34 -1.87 5.11 21.39
C ALA A 34 -0.56 5.65 20.81
N ILE A 35 -0.19 5.26 19.58
CA ILE A 35 1.08 5.63 18.95
C ILE A 35 1.07 7.06 18.43
N TYR A 36 -0.06 7.50 17.87
CA TYR A 36 -0.23 8.84 17.36
C TYR A 36 -1.71 9.23 17.41
N ASP A 37 -2.08 10.10 18.33
CA ASP A 37 -3.46 10.47 18.68
C ASP A 37 -3.92 11.83 18.13
N PHE A 38 -3.19 12.40 17.18
CA PHE A 38 -3.52 13.71 16.61
C PHE A 38 -4.69 13.61 15.61
N SER A 39 -5.77 14.34 15.87
CA SER A 39 -7.00 14.32 15.07
C SER A 39 -7.15 15.47 14.07
N GLY A 40 -6.16 16.35 13.99
CA GLY A 40 -6.20 17.54 13.14
C GLY A 40 -6.17 18.85 13.93
N PHE A 41 -6.01 19.95 13.21
CA PHE A 41 -5.98 21.29 13.82
C PHE A 41 -7.38 21.87 13.96
N ASN A 42 -7.56 22.75 14.94
CA ASN A 42 -8.77 23.54 15.05
C ASN A 42 -8.82 24.58 13.92
N ASP A 43 -9.88 24.53 13.11
CA ASP A 43 -10.05 25.34 11.91
C ASP A 43 -9.93 26.84 12.21
N LYS A 44 -10.66 27.32 13.21
CA LYS A 44 -10.65 28.73 13.57
C LYS A 44 -9.28 29.20 14.03
N THR A 45 -8.58 28.44 14.85
CA THR A 45 -7.24 28.79 15.34
C THR A 45 -6.25 28.94 14.17
N LEU A 46 -6.29 28.05 13.19
CA LEU A 46 -5.43 28.15 12.02
C LEU A 46 -5.80 29.34 11.14
N ILE A 47 -7.07 29.50 10.79
CA ILE A 47 -7.50 30.58 9.92
C ILE A 47 -7.22 31.94 10.55
N ASP A 48 -7.45 32.09 11.86
CA ASP A 48 -7.14 33.31 12.61
C ASP A 48 -5.63 33.62 12.61
N LEU A 49 -4.78 32.60 12.73
CA LEU A 49 -3.33 32.75 12.62
C LEU A 49 -2.93 33.26 11.24
N PHE A 50 -3.48 32.67 10.18
CA PHE A 50 -3.21 33.09 8.80
C PHE A 50 -3.78 34.51 8.53
N TYR A 51 -4.92 34.86 9.11
CA TYR A 51 -5.45 36.22 9.00
C TYR A 51 -4.53 37.28 9.65
N LYS A 52 -4.02 36.98 10.85
CA LYS A 52 -3.04 37.85 11.51
C LYS A 52 -1.80 38.06 10.65
N VAL A 53 -1.25 37.00 10.11
CA VAL A 53 -0.07 37.05 9.22
C VAL A 53 -0.38 37.82 7.91
N TYR A 54 -1.58 37.66 7.37
CA TYR A 54 -2.05 38.41 6.21
C TYR A 54 -2.14 39.90 6.47
N GLN A 55 -2.61 40.31 7.66
CA GLN A 55 -2.64 41.73 8.06
C GLN A 55 -1.23 42.34 8.12
N ASP A 56 -0.20 41.54 8.45
CA ASP A 56 1.22 41.96 8.41
C ASP A 56 1.82 41.97 6.98
N GLY A 57 1.01 41.75 5.94
CA GLY A 57 1.44 41.73 4.54
C GLY A 57 2.19 40.46 4.11
N ARG A 58 2.09 39.38 4.91
CA ARG A 58 2.70 38.05 4.63
C ARG A 58 1.63 37.03 4.27
N LYS A 59 2.02 35.91 3.64
CA LYS A 59 1.10 34.83 3.28
C LYS A 59 1.07 33.72 4.33
N TYR A 60 2.22 33.39 4.93
CA TYR A 60 2.40 32.20 5.75
C TYR A 60 3.02 32.52 7.10
N PRO A 61 2.54 31.84 8.17
CA PRO A 61 3.16 31.93 9.49
C PRO A 61 4.58 31.34 9.49
N THR A 62 5.40 31.84 10.40
CA THR A 62 6.70 31.25 10.76
C THR A 62 6.50 30.10 11.74
N GLU A 63 7.53 29.25 11.93
CA GLU A 63 7.52 28.18 12.93
C GLU A 63 7.24 28.71 14.35
N ALA A 64 7.82 29.87 14.69
CA ALA A 64 7.61 30.51 15.98
C ALA A 64 6.15 30.98 16.18
N GLU A 65 5.48 31.43 15.12
CA GLU A 65 4.07 31.83 15.17
C GLU A 65 3.13 30.65 15.30
N PHE A 66 3.43 29.53 14.62
CA PHE A 66 2.73 28.27 14.83
C PHE A 66 2.88 27.79 16.28
N ALA A 67 4.10 27.75 16.80
CA ALA A 67 4.36 27.36 18.18
C ALA A 67 3.64 28.26 19.20
N ALA A 68 3.61 29.58 18.95
CA ALA A 68 2.88 30.53 19.78
C ALA A 68 1.35 30.33 19.74
N ALA A 69 0.82 29.78 18.67
CA ALA A 69 -0.58 29.36 18.54
C ALA A 69 -0.85 27.94 19.10
N GLY A 70 0.16 27.30 19.70
CA GLY A 70 0.05 25.94 20.24
C GLY A 70 0.12 24.82 19.18
N ILE A 71 0.58 25.14 17.97
CA ILE A 71 0.64 24.21 16.84
C ILE A 71 2.07 23.67 16.74
N GLN A 72 2.22 22.36 16.88
CA GLN A 72 3.52 21.69 16.87
C GLN A 72 4.02 21.38 15.45
N GLN A 73 5.30 21.55 15.20
CA GLN A 73 5.93 21.15 13.93
C GLN A 73 5.81 19.65 13.67
N SER A 74 5.88 18.86 14.74
CA SER A 74 5.66 17.43 14.67
C SER A 74 4.26 17.03 14.14
N ASP A 75 3.25 17.89 14.30
CA ASP A 75 1.90 17.66 13.81
C ASP A 75 1.70 18.25 12.40
N ILE A 76 2.32 19.40 12.13
CA ILE A 76 2.33 20.00 10.79
C ILE A 76 2.88 19.00 9.76
N ALA A 77 3.96 18.29 10.06
CA ALA A 77 4.58 17.31 9.17
C ALA A 77 3.63 16.17 8.74
N PHE A 78 2.59 15.89 9.53
CA PHE A 78 1.62 14.82 9.26
C PHE A 78 0.33 15.30 8.59
N ILE A 79 0.12 16.61 8.50
CA ILE A 79 -1.03 17.21 7.79
C ILE A 79 -0.58 17.86 6.48
N ARG A 80 0.63 18.43 6.42
CA ARG A 80 1.14 19.16 5.27
C ARG A 80 1.70 18.22 4.21
N SER A 81 1.08 18.20 3.03
CA SER A 81 1.59 17.48 1.87
C SER A 81 2.64 18.30 1.11
N HIS A 82 3.69 17.64 0.66
CA HIS A 82 4.73 18.17 -0.23
C HIS A 82 4.71 17.48 -1.60
N VAL A 83 3.66 16.76 -1.92
CA VAL A 83 3.45 16.14 -3.23
C VAL A 83 2.47 17.00 -4.03
N ARG A 84 2.91 17.47 -5.20
CA ARG A 84 2.07 18.25 -6.11
C ARG A 84 0.99 17.35 -6.72
N ASN A 85 -0.24 17.85 -6.82
CA ASN A 85 -1.27 17.21 -7.65
C ASN A 85 -0.77 17.13 -9.09
N LYS A 86 -0.58 15.93 -9.60
CA LYS A 86 0.00 15.67 -10.92
C LYS A 86 -1.06 15.77 -12.00
N GLY A 87 -0.74 16.47 -13.09
CA GLY A 87 -1.58 16.48 -14.28
C GLY A 87 -1.81 15.09 -14.85
N ILE A 88 -2.96 14.87 -15.47
CA ILE A 88 -3.30 13.60 -16.11
C ILE A 88 -3.03 13.63 -17.61
N ILE A 89 -2.75 12.45 -18.17
CA ILE A 89 -2.68 12.24 -19.62
C ILE A 89 -4.08 12.40 -20.22
N ASP A 90 -4.16 12.94 -21.43
CA ASP A 90 -5.41 13.10 -22.16
C ASP A 90 -6.22 11.79 -22.22
N ARG A 91 -7.50 11.89 -21.88
CA ARG A 91 -8.46 10.77 -21.88
C ARG A 91 -9.01 10.42 -23.26
N ALA A 92 -8.69 11.17 -24.32
CA ALA A 92 -9.15 10.85 -25.69
C ALA A 92 -8.75 9.42 -26.10
N GLY A 93 -7.59 8.96 -25.63
CA GLY A 93 -7.10 7.59 -25.79
C GLY A 93 -7.66 6.55 -24.80
N ARG A 94 -8.81 6.79 -24.16
CA ARG A 94 -9.42 5.89 -23.17
C ARG A 94 -9.72 4.50 -23.71
N LEU A 95 -9.63 3.51 -22.84
CA LEU A 95 -9.78 2.09 -23.21
C LEU A 95 -11.19 1.79 -23.72
N ILE A 96 -12.22 2.29 -23.04
CA ILE A 96 -13.63 2.07 -23.39
C ILE A 96 -14.16 3.31 -24.10
N LYS A 97 -14.35 3.20 -25.42
CA LYS A 97 -14.72 4.33 -26.28
C LYS A 97 -16.11 4.91 -26.01
N ASP A 98 -17.03 4.09 -25.51
CA ASP A 98 -18.41 4.51 -25.22
C ASP A 98 -18.54 5.35 -23.94
N THR A 99 -17.49 5.46 -23.13
CA THR A 99 -17.49 6.33 -21.96
C THR A 99 -17.41 7.81 -22.39
N TYR A 100 -18.10 8.67 -21.65
CA TYR A 100 -17.93 10.12 -21.83
C TYR A 100 -16.57 10.55 -21.25
N GLU A 101 -15.67 11.07 -22.09
CA GLU A 101 -14.26 11.31 -21.73
C GLU A 101 -14.07 12.29 -20.56
N LYS A 102 -15.00 13.23 -20.38
CA LYS A 102 -14.97 14.23 -19.32
C LYS A 102 -15.71 13.82 -18.04
N ARG A 103 -16.34 12.63 -18.02
CA ARG A 103 -17.06 12.21 -16.81
C ARG A 103 -16.08 11.95 -15.67
N ASN A 104 -16.31 12.65 -14.59
CA ASN A 104 -15.49 12.61 -13.39
C ASN A 104 -16.14 11.77 -12.28
N LEU A 105 -15.30 11.25 -11.39
CA LEU A 105 -15.70 10.56 -10.16
C LEU A 105 -15.21 11.34 -8.94
N TRP A 106 -16.14 11.68 -8.08
CA TRP A 106 -15.87 12.17 -6.74
C TRP A 106 -16.16 11.03 -5.75
N MET A 107 -15.13 10.56 -5.08
CA MET A 107 -15.24 9.63 -3.95
C MET A 107 -15.43 10.45 -2.68
N ASN A 108 -16.57 10.33 -2.04
CA ASN A 108 -16.90 11.08 -0.83
C ASN A 108 -17.15 10.09 0.33
N ILE A 109 -16.07 9.54 0.86
CA ILE A 109 -16.08 8.52 1.90
C ILE A 109 -15.13 8.89 3.04
N PRO A 110 -15.45 8.51 4.29
CA PRO A 110 -14.52 8.64 5.40
C PRO A 110 -13.23 7.87 5.14
N MET A 111 -12.12 8.40 5.63
CA MET A 111 -10.81 7.74 5.53
C MET A 111 -10.58 6.69 6.60
N ASP A 112 -11.51 6.49 7.53
CA ASP A 112 -11.34 5.57 8.64
C ASP A 112 -12.65 4.96 9.13
N VAL A 113 -12.53 3.74 9.62
CA VAL A 113 -13.50 3.04 10.47
C VAL A 113 -13.33 3.37 11.94
N GLY A 114 -12.29 4.09 12.32
CA GLY A 114 -11.85 4.24 13.70
C GLY A 114 -12.72 5.15 14.54
N LYS A 115 -12.80 4.83 15.80
CA LYS A 115 -13.40 5.65 16.82
C LYS A 115 -12.48 6.73 17.35
N ASP A 116 -11.21 6.69 16.94
CA ASP A 116 -10.12 7.39 17.58
C ASP A 116 -9.45 8.37 16.63
N GLY A 117 -9.05 9.50 17.14
CA GLY A 117 -8.67 10.68 16.39
C GLY A 117 -7.48 10.61 15.43
N ALA A 118 -6.71 9.52 15.39
CA ALA A 118 -5.51 9.37 14.54
C ALA A 118 -5.78 8.75 13.16
N VAL A 119 -6.97 8.90 12.69
CA VAL A 119 -7.55 8.32 11.51
C VAL A 119 -6.78 8.62 10.24
N GLY A 120 -6.30 7.59 9.55
CA GLY A 120 -5.57 7.69 8.29
C GLY A 120 -4.12 8.17 8.41
N HIS A 121 -3.64 8.52 9.61
CA HIS A 121 -2.23 8.82 9.84
C HIS A 121 -1.37 7.57 9.87
N PRO A 122 -0.06 7.68 9.58
CA PRO A 122 0.86 6.56 9.73
C PRO A 122 0.81 5.94 11.13
N ASN A 123 0.69 4.62 11.20
CA ASN A 123 0.54 3.88 12.47
C ASN A 123 0.98 2.41 12.32
N SER A 124 0.79 1.60 13.36
CA SER A 124 1.15 0.18 13.39
C SER A 124 0.03 -0.76 12.92
N ARG A 125 -1.10 -0.25 12.48
CA ARG A 125 -2.27 -1.08 12.16
C ARG A 125 -2.26 -1.52 10.70
N PHE A 126 -1.91 -2.76 10.44
CA PHE A 126 -1.96 -3.34 9.10
C PHE A 126 -3.37 -3.31 8.47
N ALA A 127 -4.37 -3.75 9.22
CA ALA A 127 -5.76 -3.79 8.75
C ALA A 127 -6.42 -2.40 8.83
N SER A 128 -6.00 -1.49 7.97
CA SER A 128 -6.51 -0.13 7.86
C SER A 128 -7.11 0.13 6.49
N ASP A 129 -7.79 1.25 6.34
CA ASP A 129 -8.36 1.67 5.06
C ASP A 129 -7.27 2.00 4.05
N VAL A 130 -7.20 1.23 2.97
CA VAL A 130 -6.28 1.44 1.86
C VAL A 130 -7.08 1.64 0.58
N TYR A 131 -7.25 2.89 0.17
CA TYR A 131 -7.85 3.21 -1.11
C TYR A 131 -6.81 3.11 -2.23
N SER A 132 -7.10 2.39 -3.30
CA SER A 132 -6.14 2.14 -4.37
C SER A 132 -6.72 2.26 -5.79
N MET A 133 -7.88 2.90 -5.92
CA MET A 133 -8.56 3.08 -7.22
C MET A 133 -8.54 4.53 -7.71
N TRP A 134 -7.45 5.23 -7.43
CA TRP A 134 -7.18 6.61 -7.86
C TRP A 134 -7.25 6.78 -9.39
N ASN A 135 -6.91 5.73 -10.13
CA ASN A 135 -6.95 5.69 -11.60
C ASN A 135 -8.34 5.96 -12.21
N TYR A 136 -9.39 5.99 -11.41
CA TYR A 136 -10.73 6.42 -11.84
C TYR A 136 -11.24 7.68 -11.11
N THR A 137 -10.56 8.07 -10.03
CA THR A 137 -11.03 9.10 -9.11
C THR A 137 -10.40 10.45 -9.44
N ASN A 138 -11.20 11.48 -9.70
CA ASN A 138 -10.68 12.83 -9.91
C ASN A 138 -10.69 13.68 -8.64
N LEU A 139 -11.66 13.46 -7.75
CA LEU A 139 -11.76 14.12 -6.46
C LEU A 139 -11.96 13.09 -5.35
N PHE A 140 -11.32 13.33 -4.21
CA PHE A 140 -11.55 12.57 -3.00
C PHE A 140 -11.93 13.55 -1.88
N GLY A 141 -13.17 13.48 -1.44
CA GLY A 141 -13.67 14.24 -0.31
C GLY A 141 -13.45 13.45 0.97
N ALA A 142 -12.47 13.86 1.75
CA ALA A 142 -12.34 13.33 3.08
C ALA A 142 -13.56 13.76 3.92
N TRP A 143 -14.32 12.80 4.40
CA TRP A 143 -15.50 13.04 5.21
C TRP A 143 -15.11 13.27 6.67
N ASN A 144 -14.39 14.37 6.92
CA ASN A 144 -13.79 14.70 8.20
C ASN A 144 -14.62 15.73 8.97
N HIS A 145 -14.33 15.85 10.27
CA HIS A 145 -15.02 16.77 11.16
C HIS A 145 -14.55 18.22 11.04
N GLY A 146 -13.35 18.47 10.47
CA GLY A 146 -12.77 19.79 10.29
C GLY A 146 -11.90 19.89 9.03
N LEU A 147 -11.61 21.13 8.60
CA LEU A 147 -10.85 21.42 7.39
C LEU A 147 -9.40 20.91 7.41
N PHE A 148 -8.76 20.91 8.57
CA PHE A 148 -7.33 20.64 8.70
C PHE A 148 -7.07 19.37 9.50
N SER A 149 -7.76 18.30 9.10
CA SER A 149 -7.67 16.98 9.70
C SER A 149 -7.29 15.86 8.70
N THR A 150 -7.23 16.18 7.41
CA THR A 150 -6.83 15.19 6.38
C THR A 150 -5.35 14.89 6.48
N PRO A 151 -4.93 13.62 6.64
CA PRO A 151 -3.52 13.26 6.72
C PRO A 151 -2.76 13.55 5.43
N ALA A 152 -1.54 14.11 5.55
CA ALA A 152 -0.63 14.30 4.41
C ALA A 152 -0.42 13.02 3.61
N ALA A 153 -0.37 11.88 4.29
CA ALA A 153 -0.20 10.57 3.66
C ALA A 153 -1.28 10.25 2.62
N TRP A 154 -2.53 10.59 2.91
CA TRP A 154 -3.64 10.42 1.95
C TRP A 154 -3.59 11.44 0.82
N THR A 155 -3.28 12.70 1.14
CA THR A 155 -3.09 13.74 0.13
C THR A 155 -1.97 13.37 -0.84
N ASP A 156 -0.84 12.88 -0.33
CA ASP A 156 0.28 12.41 -1.15
C ASP A 156 -0.13 11.28 -2.10
N ALA A 157 -0.85 10.28 -1.60
CA ALA A 157 -1.32 9.15 -2.43
C ALA A 157 -2.29 9.62 -3.53
N ALA A 158 -3.22 10.51 -3.21
CA ALA A 158 -4.14 11.11 -4.17
C ALA A 158 -3.40 11.92 -5.24
N HIS A 159 -2.50 12.80 -4.83
CA HIS A 159 -1.74 13.70 -5.72
C HIS A 159 -0.81 12.97 -6.67
N LYS A 160 -0.12 11.91 -6.22
CA LYS A 160 0.68 11.03 -7.10
C LYS A 160 -0.14 10.49 -8.26
N ASN A 161 -1.44 10.29 -8.05
CA ASN A 161 -2.38 9.73 -9.01
C ASN A 161 -3.28 10.79 -9.69
N GLY A 162 -3.01 12.08 -9.49
CA GLY A 162 -3.75 13.19 -10.12
C GLY A 162 -5.16 13.38 -9.57
N THR A 163 -5.41 12.94 -8.35
CA THR A 163 -6.69 13.11 -7.67
C THR A 163 -6.60 14.31 -6.72
N GLY A 164 -7.53 15.25 -6.86
CA GLY A 164 -7.67 16.34 -5.92
C GLY A 164 -8.17 15.84 -4.57
N MET A 165 -7.52 16.29 -3.49
CA MET A 165 -7.88 15.97 -2.11
C MET A 165 -8.43 17.22 -1.43
N PHE A 166 -9.70 17.21 -1.07
CA PHE A 166 -10.25 18.28 -0.26
C PHE A 166 -10.82 17.76 1.06
N SER A 167 -10.61 18.56 2.11
CA SER A 167 -10.99 18.22 3.46
C SER A 167 -12.42 18.65 3.77
N GLY A 168 -13.07 17.97 4.71
CA GLY A 168 -14.49 18.11 4.95
C GLY A 168 -14.85 19.04 6.12
N ILE A 169 -16.00 19.68 5.98
CA ILE A 169 -16.77 20.23 7.11
C ILE A 169 -18.08 19.43 7.20
N LYS A 170 -18.02 18.35 8.00
CA LYS A 170 -19.15 17.47 8.19
C LYS A 170 -20.09 18.03 9.24
N PHE A 171 -21.33 18.37 8.85
CA PHE A 171 -22.36 18.90 9.76
C PHE A 171 -21.89 20.03 10.69
N PHE A 172 -20.86 20.76 10.30
CA PHE A 172 -20.26 21.85 11.07
C PHE A 172 -19.86 21.46 12.51
N GLU A 173 -19.51 20.21 12.75
CA GLU A 173 -19.18 19.72 14.09
C GLU A 173 -18.00 20.48 14.73
N SER A 174 -17.02 20.91 13.94
CA SER A 174 -15.91 21.78 14.38
C SER A 174 -16.33 23.24 14.63
N TRP A 175 -17.55 23.63 14.23
CA TRP A 175 -18.11 24.99 14.31
C TRP A 175 -19.38 25.09 15.16
N GLY A 176 -19.79 24.01 15.85
CA GLY A 176 -20.92 24.02 16.79
C GLY A 176 -22.21 23.38 16.30
N THR A 177 -22.15 22.35 15.45
CA THR A 177 -23.28 21.53 15.00
C THR A 177 -24.32 22.20 14.09
N THR A 178 -24.18 23.49 13.79
CA THR A 178 -25.00 24.21 12.79
C THR A 178 -24.09 25.09 11.95
N SER A 179 -24.53 25.45 10.75
CA SER A 179 -23.76 26.30 9.85
C SER A 179 -23.62 27.75 10.31
N SER A 180 -24.43 28.21 11.26
CA SER A 180 -24.48 29.65 11.64
C SER A 180 -23.14 30.19 12.10
N ALA A 181 -22.41 29.48 12.96
CA ALA A 181 -21.12 29.98 13.43
C ALA A 181 -20.06 30.05 12.32
N TRP A 182 -20.11 29.11 11.33
CA TRP A 182 -19.29 29.18 10.14
C TRP A 182 -19.68 30.35 9.25
N ILE A 183 -20.99 30.58 9.03
CA ILE A 183 -21.51 31.69 8.24
C ILE A 183 -21.09 33.02 8.85
N ASP A 184 -21.37 33.25 10.12
CA ASP A 184 -20.98 34.48 10.84
C ASP A 184 -19.47 34.74 10.70
N TYR A 185 -18.67 33.69 10.75
CA TYR A 185 -17.22 33.81 10.62
C TYR A 185 -16.79 34.13 9.19
N CYS A 186 -17.15 33.28 8.23
CA CYS A 186 -16.67 33.41 6.87
C CYS A 186 -17.19 34.67 6.15
N THR A 187 -18.37 35.17 6.51
CA THR A 187 -18.96 36.38 5.91
C THR A 187 -18.57 37.68 6.63
N GLU A 188 -17.75 37.60 7.72
CA GLU A 188 -17.24 38.77 8.38
C GLU A 188 -16.42 39.66 7.44
N THR A 189 -16.72 40.95 7.43
CA THR A 189 -16.04 41.92 6.57
C THR A 189 -15.11 42.87 7.33
N ASP A 190 -14.09 43.39 6.63
CA ASP A 190 -13.24 44.47 7.14
C ASP A 190 -13.94 45.83 7.05
N SER A 191 -13.29 46.90 7.52
CA SER A 191 -13.81 48.26 7.47
C SER A 191 -14.07 48.81 6.05
N LYS A 192 -13.59 48.12 5.02
CA LYS A 192 -13.77 48.44 3.58
C LYS A 192 -14.86 47.60 2.92
N GLY A 193 -15.45 46.66 3.66
CA GLY A 193 -16.48 45.77 3.18
C GLY A 193 -15.94 44.54 2.43
N ASN A 194 -14.64 44.22 2.55
CA ASN A 194 -14.08 42.99 1.98
C ASN A 194 -14.20 41.85 2.99
N TYR A 195 -14.50 40.62 2.52
CA TYR A 195 -14.49 39.44 3.39
C TYR A 195 -13.09 39.21 3.95
N LYS A 196 -12.98 39.10 5.27
CA LYS A 196 -11.69 39.00 5.98
C LYS A 196 -10.91 37.73 5.68
N TYR A 197 -11.58 36.59 5.48
CA TYR A 197 -10.99 35.28 5.55
C TYR A 197 -10.77 34.60 4.21
N ILE A 198 -11.12 35.23 3.06
CA ILE A 198 -10.87 34.66 1.72
C ILE A 198 -9.37 34.40 1.52
N ASP A 199 -8.53 35.43 1.64
CA ASP A 199 -7.08 35.29 1.47
C ASP A 199 -6.47 34.33 2.50
N PRO A 200 -6.78 34.44 3.80
CA PRO A 200 -6.30 33.50 4.82
C PRO A 200 -6.63 32.05 4.55
N ILE A 201 -7.87 31.72 4.17
CA ILE A 201 -8.29 30.36 3.88
C ILE A 201 -7.55 29.82 2.66
N ILE A 202 -7.47 30.55 1.56
CA ILE A 202 -6.73 30.12 0.37
C ILE A 202 -5.24 29.93 0.70
N ASN A 203 -4.61 30.85 1.43
CA ASN A 203 -3.22 30.70 1.84
C ASN A 203 -3.02 29.49 2.76
N CYS A 204 -3.97 29.21 3.65
CA CYS A 204 -3.91 28.06 4.54
C CYS A 204 -4.01 26.73 3.76
N LEU A 205 -4.96 26.61 2.86
CA LEU A 205 -5.11 25.45 1.98
C LEU A 205 -3.84 25.23 1.16
N MET A 206 -3.32 26.28 0.53
CA MET A 206 -2.08 26.22 -0.24
C MET A 206 -0.88 25.80 0.63
N TYR A 207 -0.79 26.27 1.86
CA TYR A 207 0.29 25.92 2.78
C TYR A 207 0.28 24.44 3.15
N PHE A 208 -0.90 23.88 3.42
CA PHE A 208 -1.03 22.47 3.78
C PHE A 208 -1.09 21.54 2.56
N GLY A 209 -1.26 22.08 1.36
CA GLY A 209 -1.33 21.30 0.12
C GLY A 209 -2.70 20.64 -0.11
N PHE A 210 -3.77 21.17 0.47
CA PHE A 210 -5.14 20.72 0.19
C PHE A 210 -5.69 21.43 -1.04
N ASP A 211 -6.53 20.72 -1.80
CA ASP A 211 -7.13 21.25 -3.02
C ASP A 211 -8.49 21.90 -2.79
N GLY A 212 -8.94 22.01 -1.55
CA GLY A 212 -10.16 22.76 -1.28
C GLY A 212 -10.99 22.30 -0.09
N ILE A 213 -12.29 22.59 -0.15
CA ILE A 213 -13.26 22.42 0.92
C ILE A 213 -14.40 21.50 0.47
N ASN A 214 -14.79 20.53 1.30
CA ASN A 214 -15.91 19.62 1.08
C ASN A 214 -16.97 19.79 2.17
N TYR A 215 -18.13 20.31 1.79
CA TYR A 215 -19.23 20.57 2.72
C TYR A 215 -20.29 19.47 2.70
N ASN A 216 -20.67 19.00 3.90
CA ASN A 216 -21.98 18.40 4.12
C ASN A 216 -22.88 19.46 4.79
N TRP A 217 -23.72 20.16 3.99
CA TRP A 217 -24.47 21.33 4.40
C TRP A 217 -25.96 21.11 4.20
N GLU A 218 -26.63 20.61 5.20
CA GLU A 218 -28.04 20.20 5.10
C GLU A 218 -29.04 21.24 5.64
N ASP A 219 -28.59 22.27 6.36
CA ASP A 219 -29.44 23.41 6.74
C ASP A 219 -29.49 24.48 5.64
N ALA A 220 -30.39 25.44 5.77
CA ALA A 220 -30.64 26.44 4.73
C ALA A 220 -29.60 27.58 4.66
N GLY A 221 -28.60 27.59 5.49
CA GLY A 221 -27.64 28.70 5.59
C GLY A 221 -26.83 28.93 4.30
N TYR A 222 -26.62 27.90 3.47
CA TYR A 222 -25.95 28.06 2.17
C TYR A 222 -26.70 28.98 1.19
N GLN A 223 -27.96 29.33 1.46
CA GLN A 223 -28.80 30.18 0.58
C GLN A 223 -28.60 31.67 0.81
N GLU A 224 -27.82 32.06 1.81
CA GLU A 224 -27.53 33.48 2.08
C GLU A 224 -26.66 34.08 0.96
N GLU A 225 -26.98 35.31 0.55
CA GLU A 225 -26.27 36.00 -0.52
C GLU A 225 -24.79 36.20 -0.19
N ASP A 226 -24.47 36.55 1.04
CA ASP A 226 -23.10 36.73 1.50
C ASP A 226 -22.29 35.42 1.45
N VAL A 227 -22.92 34.28 1.73
CA VAL A 227 -22.31 32.96 1.59
C VAL A 227 -21.95 32.67 0.12
N THR A 228 -22.89 32.96 -0.80
CA THR A 228 -22.65 32.82 -2.23
C THR A 228 -21.48 33.69 -2.71
N ASN A 229 -21.47 34.98 -2.29
CA ASN A 229 -20.43 35.93 -2.66
C ASN A 229 -19.07 35.56 -2.07
N PHE A 230 -19.04 35.09 -0.83
CA PHE A 230 -17.80 34.60 -0.20
C PHE A 230 -17.20 33.41 -0.97
N HIS A 231 -18.00 32.40 -1.33
CA HIS A 231 -17.50 31.23 -2.05
C HIS A 231 -17.04 31.57 -3.46
N LYS A 232 -17.75 32.41 -4.22
CA LYS A 232 -17.24 32.98 -5.48
C LYS A 232 -15.92 33.73 -5.30
N GLY A 233 -15.78 34.42 -4.15
CA GLY A 233 -14.53 35.08 -3.77
C GLY A 233 -13.37 34.08 -3.55
N LEU A 234 -13.62 32.92 -2.95
CA LEU A 234 -12.62 31.86 -2.79
C LEU A 234 -12.11 31.36 -4.15
N TRP A 235 -13.02 31.02 -5.09
CA TRP A 235 -12.64 30.60 -6.45
C TRP A 235 -11.83 31.66 -7.19
N LYS A 236 -12.26 32.92 -7.10
CA LYS A 236 -11.55 34.04 -7.70
C LYS A 236 -10.15 34.19 -7.11
N LYS A 237 -10.00 34.15 -5.78
CA LYS A 237 -8.72 34.31 -5.11
C LYS A 237 -7.79 33.13 -5.39
N ALA A 238 -8.29 31.90 -5.40
CA ALA A 238 -7.52 30.74 -5.77
C ALA A 238 -6.91 30.90 -7.18
N LYS A 239 -7.70 31.29 -8.16
CA LYS A 239 -7.24 31.57 -9.52
C LYS A 239 -6.20 32.70 -9.58
N GLU A 240 -6.41 33.79 -8.84
CA GLU A 240 -5.45 34.91 -8.75
C GLU A 240 -4.11 34.46 -8.18
N ASN A 241 -4.09 33.50 -7.28
CA ASN A 241 -2.88 32.91 -6.71
C ASN A 241 -2.26 31.80 -7.57
N GLY A 242 -2.84 31.44 -8.72
CA GLY A 242 -2.41 30.30 -9.55
C GLY A 242 -2.69 28.94 -8.89
N PHE A 243 -3.73 28.87 -8.05
CA PHE A 243 -4.21 27.65 -7.45
C PHE A 243 -5.30 27.05 -8.34
N ASP A 244 -4.86 26.46 -9.46
CA ASP A 244 -5.75 25.96 -10.52
C ASP A 244 -6.49 24.67 -10.10
N ASP A 245 -5.95 23.94 -9.13
CA ASP A 245 -6.52 22.70 -8.57
C ASP A 245 -7.48 22.97 -7.40
N PHE A 246 -7.96 24.20 -7.21
CA PHE A 246 -8.90 24.52 -6.13
C PHE A 246 -10.28 23.97 -6.43
N HIS A 247 -10.89 23.35 -5.44
CA HIS A 247 -12.24 22.78 -5.47
C HIS A 247 -13.05 23.22 -4.26
N CYS A 248 -14.36 23.37 -4.42
CA CYS A 248 -15.26 23.64 -3.32
C CYS A 248 -16.55 22.82 -3.53
N GLY A 249 -16.61 21.66 -2.90
CA GLY A 249 -17.72 20.73 -3.02
C GLY A 249 -18.81 20.97 -1.99
N ILE A 250 -20.06 20.76 -2.39
CA ILE A 250 -21.21 20.81 -1.48
C ILE A 250 -22.16 19.64 -1.72
N TYR A 251 -22.59 19.03 -0.63
CA TYR A 251 -23.78 18.20 -0.57
C TYR A 251 -24.84 18.91 0.24
N THR A 252 -26.05 18.94 -0.30
CA THR A 252 -27.24 19.39 0.43
C THR A 252 -28.29 18.27 0.39
N SER A 253 -29.40 18.41 1.06
CA SER A 253 -30.50 17.46 0.93
C SER A 253 -31.24 17.55 -0.41
N SER A 254 -30.80 18.42 -1.35
CA SER A 254 -31.44 18.61 -2.65
C SER A 254 -31.05 17.51 -3.63
N ASN A 255 -32.02 16.93 -4.29
CA ASN A 255 -31.80 15.93 -5.33
C ASN A 255 -31.73 16.51 -6.75
N ASN A 256 -31.87 17.81 -6.91
CA ASN A 256 -31.75 18.51 -8.20
C ASN A 256 -31.19 19.92 -7.99
N LEU A 257 -30.72 20.53 -9.06
CA LEU A 257 -30.33 21.93 -9.17
C LEU A 257 -31.46 22.70 -9.79
N PRO A 258 -32.34 23.39 -9.01
CA PRO A 258 -33.42 24.17 -9.59
C PRO A 258 -32.88 25.48 -10.19
N ALA A 259 -33.51 25.99 -11.24
CA ALA A 259 -33.10 27.23 -11.90
C ALA A 259 -33.06 28.44 -10.93
N THR A 260 -33.90 28.44 -9.90
CA THR A 260 -33.93 29.48 -8.87
C THR A 260 -32.71 29.50 -7.94
N ASN A 261 -31.98 28.38 -7.84
CA ASN A 261 -30.82 28.24 -6.98
C ASN A 261 -29.53 27.90 -7.78
N GLY A 262 -29.58 28.13 -9.12
CA GLY A 262 -28.43 27.78 -9.97
C GLY A 262 -27.16 28.55 -9.58
N ASN A 263 -27.27 29.85 -9.34
CA ASN A 263 -26.16 30.69 -8.93
C ASN A 263 -25.67 30.38 -7.50
N ILE A 264 -26.56 29.92 -6.61
CA ILE A 264 -26.23 29.62 -5.19
C ILE A 264 -25.48 28.30 -5.10
N LEU A 265 -25.98 27.26 -5.75
CA LEU A 265 -25.46 25.90 -5.59
C LEU A 265 -24.41 25.51 -6.64
N PHE A 266 -24.30 26.26 -7.73
CA PHE A 266 -23.39 25.90 -8.82
C PHE A 266 -22.54 27.07 -9.30
N GLY A 267 -23.16 28.19 -9.63
CA GLY A 267 -22.55 29.41 -10.14
C GLY A 267 -23.30 30.04 -11.31
N ASP A 268 -22.76 31.12 -11.85
CA ASP A 268 -23.27 31.88 -12.99
C ASP A 268 -22.10 32.49 -13.79
N GLU A 269 -22.40 33.43 -14.69
CA GLU A 269 -21.41 34.14 -15.49
C GLU A 269 -20.39 34.96 -14.67
N THR A 270 -20.66 35.23 -13.39
CA THR A 270 -19.75 35.94 -12.48
C THR A 270 -18.75 35.00 -11.79
N GLY A 271 -19.03 33.71 -11.78
CA GLY A 271 -18.12 32.70 -11.24
C GLY A 271 -18.83 31.48 -10.66
N ARG A 272 -18.04 30.48 -10.36
CA ARG A 272 -18.48 29.26 -9.68
C ARG A 272 -18.70 29.53 -8.19
N THR A 273 -19.79 28.91 -7.66
CA THR A 273 -20.02 28.89 -6.21
C THR A 273 -19.56 27.55 -5.64
N PHE A 274 -20.12 26.44 -6.13
CA PHE A 274 -19.77 25.11 -5.65
C PHE A 274 -19.69 24.07 -6.78
N GLU A 275 -19.07 22.97 -6.51
CA GLU A 275 -19.26 21.68 -7.17
C GLU A 275 -20.32 20.91 -6.40
N LEU A 276 -21.40 20.51 -7.09
CA LEU A 276 -22.61 20.04 -6.43
C LEU A 276 -22.79 18.53 -6.53
N MET A 277 -22.92 17.87 -5.40
CA MET A 277 -23.46 16.52 -5.30
C MET A 277 -24.98 16.57 -5.19
N LEU A 278 -25.68 16.00 -6.16
CA LEU A 278 -27.13 15.81 -6.11
C LEU A 278 -27.49 14.65 -5.17
N ASN A 279 -28.49 14.84 -4.31
CA ASN A 279 -28.96 13.79 -3.43
C ASN A 279 -29.72 12.69 -4.21
N TYR A 280 -30.05 11.60 -3.54
CA TYR A 280 -30.81 10.49 -4.07
C TYR A 280 -32.28 10.92 -4.30
N SER A 281 -32.85 10.50 -5.40
CA SER A 281 -34.27 10.82 -5.71
C SER A 281 -35.09 9.59 -6.03
N ASP A 282 -34.42 8.49 -6.31
CA ASP A 282 -35.04 7.25 -6.75
C ASP A 282 -34.25 6.05 -6.14
N GLY A 283 -34.60 5.69 -4.92
CA GLY A 283 -33.82 4.78 -4.10
C GLY A 283 -32.53 5.45 -3.63
N ASP A 284 -31.40 4.76 -3.79
CA ASP A 284 -30.09 5.25 -3.35
C ASP A 284 -29.28 5.87 -4.52
N PHE A 285 -29.96 6.40 -5.52
CA PHE A 285 -29.37 6.96 -6.73
C PHE A 285 -30.10 8.21 -7.21
N THR A 286 -29.40 9.20 -7.73
CA THR A 286 -30.03 10.35 -8.38
C THR A 286 -30.74 9.91 -9.65
N SER A 287 -32.03 10.23 -9.80
CA SER A 287 -32.80 9.82 -10.97
C SER A 287 -32.34 10.48 -12.26
N SER A 288 -32.58 9.83 -13.40
CA SER A 288 -32.29 10.41 -14.73
C SER A 288 -32.98 11.75 -14.97
N TYR A 289 -34.20 11.91 -14.48
CA TYR A 289 -34.94 13.17 -14.55
C TYR A 289 -34.27 14.30 -13.77
N ALA A 290 -33.82 14.02 -12.55
CA ALA A 290 -33.11 14.99 -11.72
C ALA A 290 -31.74 15.35 -12.33
N MET A 291 -30.99 14.37 -12.83
CA MET A 291 -29.72 14.61 -13.55
C MET A 291 -29.94 15.48 -14.81
N GLU A 292 -30.93 15.16 -15.64
CA GLU A 292 -31.20 15.90 -16.88
C GLU A 292 -31.56 17.36 -16.59
N ASN A 293 -32.49 17.59 -15.66
CA ASN A 293 -32.91 18.94 -15.30
C ASN A 293 -31.76 19.75 -14.70
N SER A 294 -30.98 19.15 -13.82
CA SER A 294 -29.81 19.80 -13.21
C SER A 294 -28.73 20.13 -14.23
N ALA A 295 -28.46 19.24 -15.18
CA ALA A 295 -27.53 19.47 -16.28
C ALA A 295 -27.96 20.64 -17.17
N LYS A 296 -29.26 20.74 -17.48
CA LYS A 296 -29.81 21.88 -18.25
C LYS A 296 -29.61 23.21 -17.53
N VAL A 297 -29.82 23.25 -16.22
CA VAL A 297 -29.57 24.44 -15.41
C VAL A 297 -28.06 24.77 -15.37
N ALA A 298 -27.20 23.81 -15.12
CA ALA A 298 -25.75 23.99 -15.06
C ALA A 298 -25.21 24.55 -16.41
N ILE A 299 -25.66 23.99 -17.55
CA ILE A 299 -25.29 24.47 -18.87
C ILE A 299 -25.83 25.89 -19.12
N SER A 300 -27.06 26.18 -18.71
CA SER A 300 -27.65 27.51 -18.86
C SER A 300 -26.91 28.57 -18.04
N GLN A 301 -26.45 28.24 -16.86
CA GLN A 301 -25.78 29.15 -15.93
C GLN A 301 -24.28 29.34 -16.25
N MET A 302 -23.56 28.27 -16.53
CA MET A 302 -22.09 28.27 -16.65
C MET A 302 -21.57 27.68 -17.97
N GLY A 303 -22.41 27.24 -18.88
CA GLY A 303 -22.00 26.61 -20.14
C GLY A 303 -21.42 25.22 -20.01
N THR A 304 -21.42 24.62 -18.83
CA THR A 304 -20.77 23.32 -18.52
C THR A 304 -21.54 22.53 -17.47
N THR A 305 -21.35 21.21 -17.48
CA THR A 305 -21.76 20.31 -16.41
C THR A 305 -20.58 19.91 -15.48
N ASP A 306 -19.38 20.41 -15.76
CA ASP A 306 -18.22 20.12 -14.90
C ASP A 306 -18.49 20.64 -13.49
N GLY A 307 -18.31 19.79 -12.48
CA GLY A 307 -18.66 20.07 -11.09
C GLY A 307 -20.10 19.69 -10.70
N LEU A 308 -20.87 19.07 -11.60
CA LEU A 308 -22.19 18.50 -11.28
C LEU A 308 -22.09 16.98 -11.19
N TYR A 309 -22.47 16.41 -10.05
CA TYR A 309 -22.32 14.99 -9.74
C TYR A 309 -23.65 14.36 -9.32
N ALA A 310 -23.98 13.23 -9.94
CA ALA A 310 -25.07 12.37 -9.48
C ALA A 310 -24.65 11.62 -8.22
N GLY A 311 -25.43 11.76 -7.15
CA GLY A 311 -25.17 11.05 -5.90
C GLY A 311 -25.55 9.58 -5.97
N MET A 312 -24.72 8.74 -5.42
CA MET A 312 -24.95 7.32 -5.30
C MET A 312 -24.52 6.84 -3.93
N TRP A 313 -25.44 6.17 -3.22
CA TRP A 313 -25.08 5.60 -1.94
C TRP A 313 -24.38 4.26 -2.13
N PHE A 314 -23.08 4.29 -1.90
CA PHE A 314 -22.19 3.15 -2.08
C PHE A 314 -22.62 1.90 -1.30
N VAL A 315 -23.18 2.09 -0.11
CA VAL A 315 -23.60 0.99 0.79
C VAL A 315 -24.66 0.09 0.20
N ASN A 316 -25.61 0.61 -0.53
CA ASN A 316 -26.69 -0.17 -1.14
C ASN A 316 -26.50 -0.42 -2.62
N MET A 317 -25.69 0.37 -3.30
CA MET A 317 -25.40 0.26 -4.72
C MET A 317 -26.64 -0.02 -5.57
N ASP A 318 -27.50 1.00 -5.69
CA ASP A 318 -28.75 0.91 -6.44
C ASP A 318 -28.54 0.30 -7.84
N ARG A 319 -29.55 -0.41 -8.31
CA ARG A 319 -29.51 -1.17 -9.57
C ARG A 319 -29.75 -0.32 -10.82
N ARG A 320 -29.90 0.99 -10.68
CA ARG A 320 -30.34 1.89 -11.78
C ARG A 320 -29.18 2.50 -12.58
N TRP A 321 -28.10 1.78 -12.72
CA TRP A 321 -26.88 2.20 -13.41
C TRP A 321 -27.10 2.65 -14.86
N THR A 322 -28.13 2.08 -15.57
CA THR A 322 -28.46 2.49 -16.93
C THR A 322 -28.94 3.93 -17.03
N THR A 323 -29.39 4.54 -15.93
CA THR A 323 -29.86 5.94 -15.90
C THR A 323 -28.73 6.93 -16.21
N LEU A 324 -27.46 6.55 -15.94
CA LEU A 324 -26.29 7.37 -16.26
C LEU A 324 -26.11 7.64 -17.74
N ASN A 325 -26.67 6.80 -18.62
CA ASN A 325 -26.58 6.94 -20.06
C ASN A 325 -27.96 7.08 -20.72
N ALA A 326 -28.97 7.50 -19.95
CA ALA A 326 -30.35 7.59 -20.43
C ALA A 326 -30.54 8.60 -21.60
N ASN A 327 -29.77 9.68 -21.58
CA ASN A 327 -29.79 10.71 -22.64
C ASN A 327 -28.45 11.50 -22.64
N ASP A 328 -28.32 12.47 -23.55
CA ASP A 328 -27.07 13.23 -23.72
C ASP A 328 -26.75 14.16 -22.55
N TYR A 329 -27.73 14.54 -21.74
CA TYR A 329 -27.50 15.32 -20.52
C TYR A 329 -26.98 14.44 -19.40
N THR A 330 -27.61 13.28 -19.15
CA THR A 330 -27.18 12.36 -18.08
C THR A 330 -25.78 11.82 -18.31
N LYS A 331 -25.37 11.62 -19.58
CA LYS A 331 -24.01 11.21 -19.94
C LYS A 331 -22.93 12.20 -19.48
N GLN A 332 -23.26 13.48 -19.38
CA GLN A 332 -22.30 14.53 -19.04
C GLN A 332 -22.20 14.81 -17.54
N VAL A 333 -23.08 14.24 -16.72
CA VAL A 333 -23.06 14.41 -15.27
C VAL A 333 -22.01 13.48 -14.67
N GLY A 334 -21.18 14.00 -13.76
CA GLY A 334 -20.22 13.21 -12.97
C GLY A 334 -20.94 12.25 -12.01
N ILE A 335 -20.17 11.44 -11.31
CA ILE A 335 -20.66 10.51 -10.26
C ILE A 335 -20.02 10.89 -8.94
N CYS A 336 -20.82 11.07 -7.88
CA CYS A 336 -20.32 11.11 -6.51
C CYS A 336 -20.73 9.84 -5.79
N LEU A 337 -19.76 9.01 -5.46
CA LEU A 337 -19.97 7.86 -4.59
C LEU A 337 -19.85 8.31 -3.13
N TRP A 338 -20.96 8.22 -2.43
CA TRP A 338 -21.01 8.50 -1.01
C TRP A 338 -21.34 7.23 -0.22
N GLY A 339 -20.75 7.09 0.93
CA GLY A 339 -21.09 6.01 1.85
C GLY A 339 -20.25 6.04 3.09
N GLU A 340 -20.84 5.58 4.18
CA GLU A 340 -20.10 5.24 5.37
C GLU A 340 -19.08 4.18 4.98
N HIS A 341 -17.90 4.32 5.47
CA HIS A 341 -16.80 3.36 5.38
C HIS A 341 -17.03 2.19 4.43
N ALA A 342 -16.53 2.31 3.19
CA ALA A 342 -16.53 1.18 2.26
C ALA A 342 -15.98 -0.09 2.93
N GLN A 343 -15.02 0.07 3.81
CA GLN A 343 -14.40 -0.98 4.58
C GLN A 343 -15.36 -1.62 5.58
N SER A 344 -16.21 -0.88 6.30
CA SER A 344 -17.16 -1.48 7.25
C SER A 344 -18.14 -2.42 6.56
N ARG A 345 -18.52 -2.10 5.32
CA ARG A 345 -19.34 -2.98 4.50
C ARG A 345 -18.61 -4.27 4.15
N ILE A 346 -17.34 -4.17 3.82
CA ILE A 346 -16.48 -5.31 3.51
C ILE A 346 -16.22 -6.15 4.76
N TRP A 347 -16.00 -5.50 5.91
CA TRP A 347 -15.86 -6.21 7.18
C TRP A 347 -17.09 -7.04 7.54
N SER A 348 -18.29 -6.58 7.25
CA SER A 348 -19.52 -7.36 7.49
C SER A 348 -19.58 -8.64 6.65
N TYR A 349 -18.95 -8.68 5.48
CA TYR A 349 -18.81 -9.89 4.65
C TYR A 349 -17.63 -10.77 5.06
N ASN A 350 -16.68 -10.23 5.81
CA ASN A 350 -15.47 -10.91 6.24
C ASN A 350 -15.46 -11.22 7.73
N SER A 351 -16.61 -11.24 8.37
CA SER A 351 -16.71 -11.63 9.79
C SER A 351 -16.04 -12.99 10.00
N GLY A 352 -15.04 -13.05 10.86
CA GLY A 352 -14.22 -14.22 11.12
C GLY A 352 -12.98 -14.39 10.24
N ALA A 353 -12.75 -13.52 9.24
CA ALA A 353 -11.50 -13.47 8.50
C ALA A 353 -10.39 -12.78 9.32
N ASP A 354 -9.15 -13.20 9.18
CA ASP A 354 -8.03 -12.48 9.75
C ASP A 354 -7.73 -11.17 8.99
N ALA A 355 -6.86 -10.35 9.55
CA ALA A 355 -6.51 -9.06 8.96
C ALA A 355 -5.95 -9.20 7.53
N TYR A 356 -5.23 -10.26 7.26
CA TYR A 356 -4.64 -10.57 5.98
C TYR A 356 -5.70 -10.86 4.90
N GLU A 357 -6.61 -11.78 5.18
CA GLU A 357 -7.73 -12.09 4.28
C GLU A 357 -8.65 -10.87 4.12
N GLN A 358 -8.86 -10.09 5.17
CA GLN A 358 -9.64 -8.86 5.13
C GLN A 358 -9.05 -7.86 4.13
N GLN A 359 -7.74 -7.60 4.17
CA GLN A 359 -7.08 -6.67 3.25
C GLN A 359 -7.12 -7.19 1.79
N ALA A 360 -6.87 -8.48 1.59
CA ALA A 360 -6.95 -9.09 0.26
C ALA A 360 -8.36 -8.96 -0.35
N ASN A 361 -9.39 -9.24 0.44
CA ASN A 361 -10.79 -9.13 0.01
C ASN A 361 -11.19 -7.66 -0.22
N TYR A 362 -10.69 -6.73 0.57
CA TYR A 362 -10.93 -5.31 0.39
C TYR A 362 -10.40 -4.80 -0.96
N GLN A 363 -9.16 -5.14 -1.30
CA GLN A 363 -8.59 -4.81 -2.60
C GLN A 363 -9.36 -5.46 -3.75
N TYR A 364 -9.69 -6.72 -3.62
CA TYR A 364 -10.45 -7.46 -4.62
C TYR A 364 -11.82 -6.86 -4.90
N LEU A 365 -12.51 -6.35 -3.87
CA LEU A 365 -13.80 -5.69 -4.02
C LEU A 365 -13.68 -4.31 -4.65
N GLN A 366 -12.64 -3.52 -4.31
CA GLN A 366 -12.37 -2.25 -5.00
C GLN A 366 -12.14 -2.48 -6.50
N GLU A 367 -11.35 -3.49 -6.86
CA GLU A 367 -11.11 -3.85 -8.26
C GLU A 367 -12.39 -4.23 -8.99
N ARG A 368 -13.29 -4.98 -8.36
CA ARG A 368 -14.61 -5.31 -8.95
C ARG A 368 -15.52 -4.12 -9.09
N LEU A 369 -15.51 -3.23 -8.10
CA LEU A 369 -16.28 -1.99 -8.15
C LEU A 369 -15.89 -1.15 -9.37
N MET A 370 -14.61 -1.06 -9.66
CA MET A 370 -14.10 -0.22 -10.73
C MET A 370 -14.04 -0.94 -12.08
N SER A 371 -13.39 -2.10 -12.14
CA SER A 371 -13.15 -2.82 -13.39
C SER A 371 -14.23 -3.84 -13.76
N GLY A 372 -15.23 -4.04 -12.89
CA GLY A 372 -16.30 -5.01 -13.08
C GLY A 372 -16.04 -6.37 -12.44
N GLY A 373 -17.06 -7.21 -12.41
CA GLY A 373 -17.07 -8.48 -11.69
C GLY A 373 -15.96 -9.45 -12.07
N ASN A 374 -15.45 -9.37 -13.30
CA ASN A 374 -14.32 -10.17 -13.79
C ASN A 374 -12.94 -9.51 -13.58
N ARG A 375 -12.88 -8.33 -12.99
CA ARG A 375 -11.66 -7.55 -12.74
C ARG A 375 -10.81 -7.24 -13.99
N ASN A 376 -11.40 -7.28 -15.15
CA ASN A 376 -10.77 -6.87 -16.40
C ASN A 376 -11.75 -5.92 -17.12
N PRO A 377 -11.39 -4.65 -17.35
CA PRO A 377 -12.31 -3.67 -17.90
C PRO A 377 -12.80 -3.99 -19.33
N LEU A 378 -12.11 -4.89 -20.05
CA LEU A 378 -12.58 -5.40 -21.35
C LEU A 378 -13.44 -6.67 -21.24
N ASN A 379 -13.42 -7.36 -20.07
CA ASN A 379 -14.21 -8.57 -19.81
C ASN A 379 -15.22 -8.36 -18.70
N ARG A 380 -15.88 -7.24 -18.69
CA ARG A 380 -16.88 -6.88 -17.68
C ARG A 380 -18.23 -7.50 -17.97
N PRO A 381 -19.07 -7.76 -16.97
CA PRO A 381 -20.48 -8.09 -17.18
C PRO A 381 -21.21 -7.01 -17.97
N ALA A 382 -22.31 -7.37 -18.63
CA ALA A 382 -23.13 -6.41 -19.36
C ALA A 382 -23.75 -5.37 -18.40
N ILE A 383 -23.84 -4.13 -18.88
CA ILE A 383 -24.52 -3.06 -18.12
C ILE A 383 -25.99 -3.43 -17.97
N SER A 384 -26.47 -3.48 -16.76
CA SER A 384 -27.85 -3.87 -16.42
C SER A 384 -28.30 -3.15 -15.14
N ASN A 385 -29.61 -2.97 -15.00
CA ASN A 385 -30.25 -2.54 -13.77
C ASN A 385 -30.50 -3.72 -12.81
N THR A 386 -29.98 -4.90 -13.09
CA THR A 386 -30.08 -6.08 -12.26
C THR A 386 -28.70 -6.68 -12.07
N GLY A 387 -28.46 -7.39 -10.98
CA GLY A 387 -27.23 -8.16 -10.80
C GLY A 387 -25.99 -7.35 -10.39
N ASN A 388 -26.13 -6.14 -9.95
CA ASN A 388 -25.03 -5.37 -9.38
C ASN A 388 -24.69 -5.78 -7.94
N ASN A 389 -25.17 -6.74 -7.47
CA ASN A 389 -25.21 -7.38 -6.19
C ASN A 389 -24.02 -7.16 -5.31
N TRP A 390 -24.03 -6.05 -4.60
CA TRP A 390 -23.34 -5.92 -3.35
C TRP A 390 -23.88 -6.90 -2.29
N GLU A 391 -25.19 -7.25 -2.52
CA GLU A 391 -25.94 -7.95 -1.64
C GLU A 391 -25.76 -9.39 -1.65
N ALA A 392 -25.25 -10.17 -1.89
CA ALA A 392 -25.60 -11.54 -1.67
C ALA A 392 -25.30 -11.93 -0.24
N SER A 393 -26.27 -11.91 0.56
CA SER A 393 -26.23 -12.55 1.86
C SER A 393 -25.58 -13.94 1.74
N GLY A 394 -24.43 -14.14 2.37
CA GLY A 394 -23.72 -15.39 2.39
C GLY A 394 -22.74 -15.68 1.26
N THR A 395 -22.46 -14.76 0.33
CA THR A 395 -21.38 -14.92 -0.62
C THR A 395 -20.19 -14.05 -0.25
N LYS A 396 -18.99 -14.63 -0.24
CA LYS A 396 -17.74 -13.91 0.02
C LYS A 396 -17.27 -13.08 -1.18
N LYS A 397 -18.02 -13.01 -2.27
CA LYS A 397 -17.59 -12.37 -3.53
C LYS A 397 -18.70 -11.50 -4.13
N PRO A 398 -19.14 -10.41 -3.45
CA PRO A 398 -20.13 -9.50 -4.02
C PRO A 398 -19.64 -8.87 -5.34
N LEU A 399 -20.53 -8.22 -6.06
CA LEU A 399 -20.25 -7.55 -7.34
C LEU A 399 -19.86 -8.47 -8.51
N GLN A 400 -20.09 -9.76 -8.44
CA GLN A 400 -19.73 -10.69 -9.54
C GLN A 400 -20.36 -10.35 -10.87
N THR A 401 -21.59 -9.84 -10.86
CA THR A 401 -22.37 -9.48 -12.07
C THR A 401 -22.36 -8.00 -12.34
N TYR A 402 -21.55 -7.23 -11.63
CA TYR A 402 -21.47 -5.78 -11.78
C TYR A 402 -20.56 -5.38 -12.94
N ALA A 403 -21.01 -4.45 -13.76
CA ALA A 403 -20.28 -4.00 -14.95
C ALA A 403 -19.03 -3.16 -14.65
N GLY A 404 -18.93 -2.59 -13.46
CA GLY A 404 -17.83 -1.73 -13.02
C GLY A 404 -17.98 -0.27 -13.46
N LEU A 405 -17.49 0.64 -12.65
CA LEU A 405 -17.52 2.09 -12.92
C LEU A 405 -16.74 2.47 -14.18
N ALA A 406 -15.73 1.68 -14.60
CA ALA A 406 -15.04 1.83 -15.88
C ALA A 406 -15.97 1.77 -17.10
N SER A 407 -17.22 1.29 -16.92
CA SER A 407 -18.27 1.35 -17.94
C SER A 407 -18.78 2.77 -18.22
N TRP A 408 -18.55 3.70 -17.30
CA TRP A 408 -19.06 5.08 -17.38
C TRP A 408 -17.98 6.13 -17.21
N ILE A 409 -16.87 5.80 -16.56
CA ILE A 409 -15.77 6.72 -16.23
C ILE A 409 -14.50 6.21 -16.89
N PRO A 410 -13.81 7.06 -17.69
CA PRO A 410 -12.54 6.70 -18.29
C PRO A 410 -11.41 6.69 -17.26
N GLU A 411 -10.46 5.81 -17.47
CA GLU A 411 -9.24 5.72 -16.66
C GLU A 411 -8.39 6.98 -16.75
N ARG A 412 -7.60 7.22 -15.70
CA ARG A 412 -6.67 8.33 -15.53
C ARG A 412 -5.26 7.80 -15.31
N SER A 413 -4.26 8.55 -15.75
CA SER A 413 -2.86 8.30 -15.47
C SER A 413 -2.09 9.62 -15.37
N THR A 414 -1.13 9.66 -14.46
CA THR A 414 -0.23 10.79 -14.22
C THR A 414 1.20 10.50 -14.71
N ILE A 415 1.41 9.37 -15.36
CA ILE A 415 2.75 8.92 -15.74
C ILE A 415 3.12 9.53 -17.08
N HIS A 416 3.63 10.75 -17.05
CA HIS A 416 4.06 11.51 -18.23
C HIS A 416 5.32 12.34 -17.95
N GLY A 417 5.91 12.90 -18.99
CA GLY A 417 7.14 13.70 -18.90
C GLY A 417 8.36 12.88 -19.32
N ASN A 418 9.41 12.89 -18.57
CA ASN A 418 10.64 12.13 -18.88
C ASN A 418 10.74 10.88 -18.00
N LEU A 419 11.48 9.86 -18.47
CA LEU A 419 11.93 8.77 -17.61
C LEU A 419 12.73 9.35 -16.42
N PRO A 420 12.80 8.63 -15.28
CA PRO A 420 12.30 7.27 -15.05
C PRO A 420 10.84 7.18 -14.59
N PHE A 421 10.35 5.97 -14.61
CA PHE A 421 9.15 5.51 -13.90
C PHE A 421 9.53 4.34 -13.01
N GLY A 422 9.03 4.30 -11.77
CA GLY A 422 9.29 3.20 -10.84
C GLY A 422 8.09 2.91 -9.93
N THR A 423 7.96 1.65 -9.53
CA THR A 423 7.00 1.16 -8.54
C THR A 423 7.54 -0.06 -7.81
N ASN A 424 7.26 -0.16 -6.53
CA ASN A 424 7.43 -1.37 -5.73
C ASN A 424 6.08 -2.07 -5.49
N PHE A 425 5.03 -1.61 -6.17
CA PHE A 425 3.66 -2.08 -6.00
C PHE A 425 3.14 -1.97 -4.56
N SER A 426 3.62 -0.97 -3.82
CA SER A 426 3.18 -0.71 -2.46
C SER A 426 1.75 -0.17 -2.44
N LEU A 427 0.90 -0.77 -1.62
CA LEU A 427 -0.47 -0.28 -1.36
C LEU A 427 -0.53 0.69 -0.17
N GLY A 428 0.53 0.83 0.61
CA GLY A 428 0.60 1.72 1.76
C GLY A 428 0.35 1.05 3.10
N ASN A 429 0.38 -0.28 3.16
CA ASN A 429 0.30 -1.05 4.39
C ASN A 429 1.00 -2.40 4.26
N GLY A 430 1.28 -3.02 5.39
CA GLY A 430 1.86 -4.36 5.45
C GLY A 430 1.76 -4.95 6.84
N ASP A 431 1.64 -6.26 6.92
CA ASP A 431 1.76 -7.03 8.15
C ASP A 431 3.19 -6.97 8.71
N ARG A 432 4.13 -6.64 7.87
CA ARG A 432 5.54 -6.34 8.15
C ARG A 432 6.08 -5.34 7.12
N TYR A 433 7.15 -4.65 7.45
CA TYR A 433 7.91 -3.91 6.45
C TYR A 433 9.06 -4.79 5.95
N ALA A 434 9.13 -4.97 4.65
CA ALA A 434 10.20 -5.72 4.00
C ALA A 434 11.16 -4.80 3.24
N TYR A 435 12.46 -5.12 3.29
CA TYR A 435 13.48 -4.55 2.43
C TYR A 435 14.24 -5.66 1.72
N LYS A 436 14.14 -5.68 0.38
CA LYS A 436 14.68 -6.74 -0.49
C LYS A 436 14.27 -8.15 -0.05
N GLY A 437 13.01 -8.29 0.39
CA GLY A 437 12.41 -9.55 0.82
C GLY A 437 12.67 -9.94 2.27
N LYS A 438 13.42 -9.14 3.03
CA LYS A 438 13.68 -9.37 4.46
C LYS A 438 12.83 -8.46 5.32
N LYS A 439 12.18 -9.00 6.35
CA LYS A 439 11.49 -8.23 7.38
C LYS A 439 12.47 -7.35 8.14
N THR A 440 12.19 -6.05 8.24
CA THR A 440 13.01 -5.07 8.94
C THR A 440 12.25 -4.25 9.96
N ALA A 441 10.92 -4.23 9.89
CA ALA A 441 10.05 -3.61 10.89
C ALA A 441 8.73 -4.38 11.01
N GLY A 442 7.92 -4.02 12.01
CA GLY A 442 6.65 -4.66 12.29
C GLY A 442 5.52 -4.27 11.35
N SER A 443 4.31 -4.60 11.76
CA SER A 443 3.07 -4.25 11.09
C SER A 443 2.92 -2.72 10.96
N TRP A 444 2.49 -2.21 9.81
CA TRP A 444 2.49 -0.79 9.52
C TRP A 444 1.39 -0.36 8.55
N TYR A 445 1.06 0.93 8.60
CA TYR A 445 0.18 1.62 7.69
C TYR A 445 0.70 3.03 7.43
N ASN A 446 0.86 3.40 6.17
CA ASN A 446 1.21 4.76 5.74
C ASN A 446 0.85 4.94 4.25
N MET A 447 -0.23 5.63 3.94
CA MET A 447 -0.65 5.88 2.56
C MET A 447 0.38 6.65 1.72
N ALA A 448 1.27 7.45 2.35
CA ALA A 448 2.35 8.13 1.63
C ALA A 448 3.41 7.17 1.04
N THR A 449 3.42 5.90 1.49
CA THR A 449 4.25 4.84 0.91
C THR A 449 3.60 4.20 -0.33
N GLN A 450 2.32 4.48 -0.57
CA GLN A 450 1.63 3.96 -1.75
C GLN A 450 2.26 4.50 -3.03
N ASP A 451 2.58 3.60 -3.94
CA ASP A 451 3.06 3.94 -5.27
C ASP A 451 1.91 4.40 -6.19
N VAL A 452 2.27 4.97 -7.35
CA VAL A 452 1.27 5.21 -8.41
C VAL A 452 0.64 3.87 -8.78
N VAL A 453 -0.68 3.79 -8.62
CA VAL A 453 -1.41 2.54 -8.86
C VAL A 453 -1.47 2.18 -10.34
N PRO A 454 -1.52 0.89 -10.70
CA PRO A 454 -1.73 0.48 -12.08
C PRO A 454 -2.97 1.14 -12.67
N THR A 455 -2.82 1.73 -13.85
CA THR A 455 -3.92 2.37 -14.58
C THR A 455 -5.03 1.37 -14.88
N TYR A 456 -4.64 0.15 -15.19
CA TYR A 456 -5.56 -0.93 -15.53
C TYR A 456 -5.56 -2.02 -14.46
N ARG A 457 -6.73 -2.27 -13.88
CA ARG A 457 -6.95 -3.27 -12.80
C ARG A 457 -7.99 -4.31 -13.25
N TRP A 458 -7.70 -5.36 -14.01
CA TRP A 458 -6.42 -5.71 -14.62
C TRP A 458 -6.65 -5.87 -16.13
N LEU A 459 -5.83 -5.27 -16.96
CA LEU A 459 -5.93 -5.42 -18.41
C LEU A 459 -5.09 -6.61 -18.85
N VAL A 460 -5.72 -7.78 -18.92
CA VAL A 460 -5.10 -9.05 -19.32
C VAL A 460 -5.60 -9.41 -20.70
N VAL A 461 -4.70 -9.41 -21.69
CA VAL A 461 -5.04 -9.52 -23.11
C VAL A 461 -4.05 -10.41 -23.86
N LYS A 462 -4.44 -10.86 -25.06
CA LYS A 462 -3.51 -11.51 -25.99
C LYS A 462 -2.46 -10.50 -26.48
N PRO A 463 -1.21 -10.91 -26.69
CA PRO A 463 -0.11 -10.02 -27.00
C PRO A 463 -0.40 -9.03 -28.14
N GLY A 464 -0.19 -7.74 -27.82
CA GLY A 464 -0.36 -6.65 -28.80
C GLY A 464 -1.78 -6.39 -29.24
N THR A 465 -2.79 -6.92 -28.57
CA THR A 465 -4.22 -6.80 -28.95
C THR A 465 -5.07 -6.29 -27.80
N GLN A 466 -6.35 -6.03 -28.03
CA GLN A 466 -7.38 -5.80 -27.01
C GLN A 466 -8.26 -7.05 -26.78
N THR A 467 -7.86 -8.21 -27.29
CA THR A 467 -8.59 -9.46 -27.07
C THR A 467 -8.26 -9.99 -25.68
N VAL A 468 -9.27 -10.18 -24.85
CA VAL A 468 -9.12 -10.70 -23.48
C VAL A 468 -8.40 -12.05 -23.51
N SER A 469 -7.46 -12.23 -22.58
CA SER A 469 -6.87 -13.54 -22.23
C SER A 469 -7.31 -13.91 -20.81
N THR A 470 -7.52 -15.19 -20.56
CA THR A 470 -7.84 -15.78 -19.25
C THR A 470 -6.75 -16.72 -18.77
N ASP A 471 -5.60 -16.75 -19.45
CA ASP A 471 -4.51 -17.65 -19.12
C ASP A 471 -3.78 -17.23 -17.84
N VAL A 472 -3.78 -15.93 -17.50
CA VAL A 472 -3.08 -15.37 -16.35
C VAL A 472 -4.06 -14.55 -15.51
N ASP A 473 -4.03 -14.73 -14.21
CA ASP A 473 -4.66 -13.86 -13.21
C ASP A 473 -3.61 -13.02 -12.49
N VAL A 474 -4.00 -11.83 -12.02
CA VAL A 474 -3.13 -10.87 -11.34
C VAL A 474 -3.83 -10.36 -10.09
N VAL A 475 -3.11 -10.33 -8.99
CA VAL A 475 -3.60 -9.76 -7.71
C VAL A 475 -2.46 -9.01 -7.02
N PHE A 476 -2.82 -8.02 -6.20
CA PHE A 476 -1.94 -7.59 -5.12
C PHE A 476 -1.92 -8.64 -4.02
N THR A 477 -0.76 -8.88 -3.44
CA THR A 477 -0.61 -9.84 -2.35
C THR A 477 0.26 -9.29 -1.24
N HIS A 478 -0.11 -9.62 0.01
CA HIS A 478 0.71 -9.41 1.20
C HIS A 478 1.49 -10.67 1.59
N ALA A 479 1.35 -11.75 0.82
CA ALA A 479 2.00 -13.04 1.11
C ALA A 479 3.53 -12.96 1.00
N ASP A 480 4.02 -12.13 0.10
CA ASP A 480 5.45 -11.92 -0.09
C ASP A 480 5.72 -10.51 -0.61
N GLN A 481 6.75 -9.86 -0.09
CA GLN A 481 7.08 -8.48 -0.40
C GLN A 481 8.57 -8.35 -0.73
N TYR A 482 8.89 -7.52 -1.72
CA TYR A 482 10.29 -7.14 -1.99
C TYR A 482 10.69 -5.90 -1.21
N ILE A 483 9.93 -4.80 -1.36
CA ILE A 483 10.07 -3.57 -0.60
C ILE A 483 8.68 -3.10 -0.17
N GLY A 484 8.51 -2.78 1.10
CA GLY A 484 7.23 -2.35 1.65
C GLY A 484 6.39 -3.51 2.16
N GLY A 485 5.09 -3.55 1.84
CA GLY A 485 4.11 -4.51 2.40
C GLY A 485 3.39 -5.37 1.36
N THR A 486 3.58 -5.11 0.06
CA THR A 486 2.84 -5.80 -1.01
C THR A 486 3.70 -6.05 -2.24
N SER A 487 3.27 -6.99 -3.06
CA SER A 487 3.78 -7.24 -4.42
C SER A 487 2.64 -7.64 -5.34
N LEU A 488 2.92 -7.84 -6.63
CA LEU A 488 1.99 -8.50 -7.54
C LEU A 488 2.23 -9.99 -7.53
N LEU A 489 1.17 -10.78 -7.55
CA LEU A 489 1.19 -12.22 -7.80
C LEU A 489 0.51 -12.50 -9.14
N LEU A 490 1.26 -13.13 -10.06
CA LEU A 490 0.77 -13.64 -11.32
C LEU A 490 0.62 -15.15 -11.22
N THR A 491 -0.57 -15.66 -11.53
CA THR A 491 -0.87 -17.11 -11.51
C THR A 491 -1.59 -17.54 -12.79
N GLY A 492 -1.54 -18.82 -13.11
CA GLY A 492 -2.26 -19.38 -14.26
C GLY A 492 -1.38 -20.21 -15.17
N LYS A 493 -1.34 -19.88 -16.47
CA LYS A 493 -0.60 -20.61 -17.49
C LYS A 493 0.31 -19.71 -18.30
N ALA A 494 1.56 -20.12 -18.46
CA ALA A 494 2.44 -19.54 -19.45
C ALA A 494 2.32 -20.36 -20.75
N THR A 495 1.78 -19.76 -21.79
CA THR A 495 1.59 -20.40 -23.10
C THR A 495 2.56 -19.83 -24.12
N ALA A 496 2.85 -20.57 -25.19
CA ALA A 496 3.72 -20.10 -26.27
C ALA A 496 3.15 -18.88 -27.02
N ALA A 497 1.83 -18.72 -27.03
CA ALA A 497 1.15 -17.56 -27.59
C ALA A 497 1.36 -16.30 -26.73
N GLY A 498 1.53 -16.49 -25.44
CA GLY A 498 1.73 -15.43 -24.46
C GLY A 498 0.44 -14.72 -24.02
N THR A 499 0.56 -14.00 -22.91
CA THR A 499 -0.47 -13.11 -22.36
C THR A 499 0.18 -11.83 -21.90
N ASP A 500 -0.37 -10.69 -22.31
CA ASP A 500 0.05 -9.37 -21.84
C ASP A 500 -0.80 -8.95 -20.64
N VAL A 501 -0.11 -8.51 -19.58
CA VAL A 501 -0.67 -7.79 -18.45
C VAL A 501 -0.24 -6.33 -18.60
N VAL A 502 -1.11 -5.52 -19.20
CA VAL A 502 -0.83 -4.09 -19.40
C VAL A 502 -1.19 -3.35 -18.13
N LEU A 503 -0.19 -2.79 -17.46
CA LEU A 503 -0.35 -2.19 -16.13
C LEU A 503 -0.59 -0.69 -16.20
N TYR A 504 0.23 0.03 -16.97
CA TYR A 504 0.25 1.49 -16.94
C TYR A 504 0.06 2.09 -18.33
N LYS A 505 -0.84 3.07 -18.43
CA LYS A 505 -0.88 4.05 -19.53
C LYS A 505 0.12 5.15 -19.21
N THR A 506 0.97 5.49 -20.15
CA THR A 506 2.06 6.45 -19.95
C THR A 506 2.21 7.41 -21.12
N ASP A 507 2.99 8.46 -20.92
CA ASP A 507 3.46 9.39 -21.94
C ASP A 507 4.89 9.83 -21.57
N LEU A 508 5.83 8.86 -21.60
CA LEU A 508 7.17 9.03 -21.09
C LEU A 508 8.19 9.18 -22.21
N ASN A 509 8.88 10.30 -22.21
CA ASN A 509 9.99 10.55 -23.14
C ASN A 509 11.27 9.87 -22.67
N VAL A 510 11.94 9.19 -23.58
CA VAL A 510 13.31 8.72 -23.38
C VAL A 510 14.26 9.88 -23.65
N SER A 511 14.70 10.57 -22.61
CA SER A 511 15.42 11.84 -22.70
C SER A 511 16.94 11.66 -22.73
N ALA A 512 17.44 10.61 -22.08
CA ALA A 512 18.85 10.21 -22.11
C ALA A 512 19.05 8.95 -22.96
N GLY A 513 20.21 8.30 -22.90
CA GLY A 513 20.49 7.08 -23.65
C GLY A 513 20.26 5.81 -22.84
N ASN A 514 20.44 4.67 -23.49
CA ASN A 514 20.53 3.36 -22.85
C ASN A 514 19.33 3.01 -21.96
N PRO A 515 18.07 3.05 -22.47
CA PRO A 515 16.91 2.71 -21.69
C PRO A 515 16.94 1.26 -21.23
N PHE A 516 16.55 1.03 -19.99
CA PHE A 516 16.53 -0.30 -19.37
C PHE A 516 15.33 -0.44 -18.42
N ALA A 517 15.01 -1.68 -18.09
CA ALA A 517 14.09 -1.99 -17.00
C ALA A 517 14.85 -2.66 -15.86
N LYS A 518 14.47 -2.36 -14.61
CA LYS A 518 14.79 -3.18 -13.44
C LYS A 518 13.50 -3.82 -12.94
N ILE A 519 13.59 -5.09 -12.61
CA ILE A 519 12.44 -5.84 -12.10
C ILE A 519 12.91 -6.76 -10.97
N ALA A 520 12.19 -6.71 -9.83
CA ALA A 520 12.41 -7.68 -8.77
C ALA A 520 11.35 -8.77 -8.88
N VAL A 521 11.80 -10.00 -8.92
CA VAL A 521 10.96 -11.19 -9.10
C VAL A 521 11.33 -12.31 -8.13
N LYS A 522 10.33 -13.13 -7.80
CA LYS A 522 10.50 -14.37 -7.04
C LYS A 522 9.60 -15.44 -7.65
N SER A 523 10.18 -16.59 -7.97
CA SER A 523 9.38 -17.71 -8.50
C SER A 523 8.55 -18.35 -7.39
N GLY A 524 7.34 -18.79 -7.71
CA GLY A 524 6.55 -19.67 -6.85
C GLY A 524 6.99 -21.15 -6.89
N LYS A 525 8.12 -21.45 -7.57
CA LYS A 525 8.63 -22.83 -7.74
C LYS A 525 10.05 -22.93 -7.24
N GLU A 526 10.41 -24.08 -6.68
CA GLU A 526 11.78 -24.36 -6.25
C GLU A 526 12.77 -24.48 -7.41
N GLY A 527 14.05 -24.27 -7.11
CA GLY A 527 15.15 -24.41 -8.04
C GLY A 527 15.23 -23.24 -9.05
N THR A 528 16.14 -23.35 -9.98
CA THR A 528 16.33 -22.39 -11.07
C THR A 528 15.42 -22.73 -12.23
N ASN A 529 14.50 -21.83 -12.57
CA ASN A 529 13.50 -22.01 -13.60
C ASN A 529 13.54 -20.87 -14.62
N ALA A 530 13.07 -21.12 -15.84
CA ALA A 530 12.75 -20.03 -16.75
C ALA A 530 11.62 -19.20 -16.15
N SER A 531 11.80 -17.88 -16.03
CA SER A 531 10.76 -17.02 -15.48
C SER A 531 9.52 -16.95 -16.36
N SER A 532 9.65 -17.23 -17.64
CA SER A 532 8.61 -17.02 -18.67
C SER A 532 8.05 -15.59 -18.67
N LEU A 533 8.78 -14.64 -18.08
CA LEU A 533 8.38 -13.25 -17.85
C LEU A 533 9.21 -12.31 -18.71
N TYR A 534 8.55 -11.32 -19.27
CA TYR A 534 9.13 -10.23 -20.04
C TYR A 534 8.59 -8.91 -19.52
N VAL A 535 9.44 -7.90 -19.45
CA VAL A 535 8.98 -6.51 -19.34
C VAL A 535 8.60 -6.05 -20.75
N ILE A 536 7.43 -5.48 -20.92
CA ILE A 536 6.97 -4.94 -22.19
C ILE A 536 6.70 -3.45 -22.11
N VAL A 537 7.07 -2.72 -23.15
CA VAL A 537 6.73 -1.31 -23.34
C VAL A 537 6.19 -1.08 -24.74
N GLN A 538 5.17 -0.23 -24.87
CA GLN A 538 4.64 0.18 -26.16
C GLN A 538 5.16 1.58 -26.50
N LYS A 539 5.66 1.74 -27.73
CA LYS A 539 6.07 3.05 -28.25
C LYS A 539 4.91 3.81 -28.88
N ALA A 540 5.12 5.12 -29.14
CA ALA A 540 4.12 5.97 -29.75
C ALA A 540 3.67 5.53 -31.17
N ASP A 541 4.52 4.78 -31.89
CA ASP A 541 4.18 4.19 -33.19
C ASP A 541 3.30 2.93 -33.08
N GLY A 542 2.94 2.52 -31.87
CA GLY A 542 2.14 1.33 -31.56
C GLY A 542 2.93 0.03 -31.47
N SER A 543 4.22 0.03 -31.76
CA SER A 543 5.07 -1.18 -31.66
C SER A 543 5.35 -1.53 -30.20
N TRP A 544 5.38 -2.84 -29.92
CA TRP A 544 5.75 -3.37 -28.62
C TRP A 544 7.18 -3.87 -28.60
N VAL A 545 7.90 -3.49 -27.57
CA VAL A 545 9.25 -4.00 -27.26
C VAL A 545 9.13 -4.92 -26.06
N GLU A 546 9.73 -6.13 -26.14
CA GLU A 546 9.77 -7.11 -25.05
C GLU A 546 11.22 -7.35 -24.61
N ALA A 547 11.44 -7.37 -23.31
CA ALA A 547 12.74 -7.62 -22.69
C ALA A 547 12.61 -8.81 -21.72
N PRO A 548 13.30 -9.95 -22.00
CA PRO A 548 13.17 -11.16 -21.20
C PRO A 548 13.84 -11.01 -19.83
N VAL A 549 13.17 -11.47 -18.78
CA VAL A 549 13.73 -11.48 -17.41
C VAL A 549 14.74 -12.63 -17.23
N GLY A 550 14.63 -13.70 -18.02
CA GLY A 550 15.56 -14.81 -17.98
C GLY A 550 15.19 -15.88 -16.95
N ASN A 551 16.18 -16.51 -16.35
CA ASN A 551 15.99 -17.55 -15.34
C ASN A 551 15.94 -16.92 -13.94
N VAL A 552 15.15 -17.51 -13.08
CA VAL A 552 15.00 -17.11 -11.68
C VAL A 552 15.13 -18.31 -10.75
N THR A 553 15.64 -18.09 -9.56
CA THR A 553 15.75 -19.12 -8.51
C THR A 553 14.62 -18.93 -7.51
N GLY A 554 13.80 -19.96 -7.29
CA GLY A 554 12.50 -19.86 -6.61
C GLY A 554 12.50 -19.34 -5.18
N ALA A 555 13.53 -19.64 -4.41
CA ALA A 555 13.54 -19.38 -2.96
C ALA A 555 13.75 -17.91 -2.58
N ASN A 556 14.36 -17.09 -3.42
CA ASN A 556 14.78 -15.74 -3.08
C ASN A 556 14.31 -14.70 -4.09
N TRP A 557 14.08 -13.48 -3.61
CA TRP A 557 13.92 -12.32 -4.46
C TRP A 557 15.19 -12.03 -5.25
N GLN A 558 15.03 -11.73 -6.53
CA GLN A 558 16.10 -11.37 -7.44
C GLN A 558 15.73 -10.08 -8.16
N GLU A 559 16.60 -9.10 -8.13
CA GLU A 559 16.47 -7.91 -8.96
C GLU A 559 17.28 -8.11 -10.24
N VAL A 560 16.63 -7.97 -11.37
CA VAL A 560 17.19 -8.17 -12.70
C VAL A 560 17.13 -6.86 -13.47
N LYS A 561 18.22 -6.49 -14.13
CA LYS A 561 18.30 -5.32 -15.03
C LYS A 561 18.36 -5.81 -16.47
N VAL A 562 17.42 -5.35 -17.30
CA VAL A 562 17.29 -5.77 -18.69
C VAL A 562 17.30 -4.55 -19.63
N ALA A 563 18.06 -4.64 -20.72
CA ALA A 563 18.07 -3.59 -21.73
C ALA A 563 16.74 -3.57 -22.52
N LEU A 564 16.20 -2.39 -22.76
CA LEU A 564 15.03 -2.20 -23.63
C LEU A 564 15.48 -2.05 -25.08
N ASN A 565 16.01 -3.15 -25.65
CA ASN A 565 16.47 -3.18 -27.03
C ASN A 565 15.33 -2.86 -28.00
N GLY A 566 15.49 -1.83 -28.82
CA GLY A 566 14.43 -1.32 -29.71
C GLY A 566 13.72 -0.06 -29.19
N VAL A 567 14.09 0.39 -27.97
CA VAL A 567 13.72 1.72 -27.49
C VAL A 567 14.95 2.62 -27.57
N SER A 568 14.80 3.81 -28.13
CA SER A 568 15.88 4.75 -28.40
C SER A 568 15.60 6.12 -27.76
N LYS A 569 16.63 6.92 -27.62
CA LYS A 569 16.48 8.33 -27.25
C LYS A 569 15.48 9.02 -28.19
N SER A 570 14.60 9.82 -27.63
CA SER A 570 13.47 10.51 -28.27
C SER A 570 12.25 9.62 -28.61
N ASP A 571 12.29 8.32 -28.33
CA ASP A 571 11.06 7.53 -28.30
C ASP A 571 10.16 7.97 -27.14
N VAL A 572 8.86 7.74 -27.31
CA VAL A 572 7.85 7.97 -26.26
C VAL A 572 7.21 6.64 -25.90
N ILE A 573 7.24 6.29 -24.64
CA ILE A 573 6.61 5.07 -24.10
C ILE A 573 5.17 5.38 -23.71
N LYS A 574 4.22 4.67 -24.34
CA LYS A 574 2.77 4.87 -24.16
C LYS A 574 2.14 3.86 -23.21
N HIS A 575 2.69 2.67 -23.07
CA HIS A 575 2.23 1.68 -22.11
C HIS A 575 3.42 0.91 -21.53
N ILE A 576 3.27 0.50 -20.28
CA ILE A 576 4.22 -0.38 -19.58
C ILE A 576 3.42 -1.58 -19.04
N GLY A 577 3.99 -2.76 -19.16
CA GLY A 577 3.37 -3.98 -18.67
C GLY A 577 4.33 -5.15 -18.56
N LEU A 578 3.75 -6.32 -18.37
CA LEU A 578 4.42 -7.60 -18.28
C LEU A 578 3.84 -8.53 -19.35
N ARG A 579 4.67 -9.42 -19.89
CA ARG A 579 4.22 -10.52 -20.77
C ARG A 579 4.62 -11.85 -20.15
N VAL A 580 3.66 -12.74 -20.00
CA VAL A 580 3.89 -14.14 -19.60
C VAL A 580 3.86 -14.99 -20.87
N LYS A 581 5.00 -15.60 -21.23
CA LYS A 581 5.15 -16.37 -22.47
C LYS A 581 6.13 -17.52 -22.26
N GLY A 582 5.68 -18.74 -22.45
CA GLY A 582 6.50 -19.92 -22.18
C GLY A 582 5.71 -21.23 -22.34
N SER A 583 6.03 -22.19 -21.50
CA SER A 583 5.32 -23.46 -21.41
C SER A 583 5.28 -23.90 -19.96
N ASP A 584 4.26 -23.48 -19.24
CA ASP A 584 4.07 -23.78 -17.83
C ASP A 584 2.57 -23.76 -17.50
N ASP A 585 1.99 -24.89 -17.18
CA ASP A 585 0.55 -25.03 -16.87
C ASP A 585 0.19 -24.61 -15.44
N ALA A 586 1.17 -24.44 -14.56
CA ALA A 586 1.01 -24.01 -13.18
C ALA A 586 1.94 -22.81 -12.90
N TYR A 587 1.81 -21.77 -13.74
CA TYR A 587 2.63 -20.56 -13.65
C TYR A 587 2.33 -19.81 -12.36
N LYS A 588 3.39 -19.42 -11.64
CA LYS A 588 3.32 -18.59 -10.43
C LYS A 588 4.57 -17.72 -10.32
N MET A 589 4.40 -16.41 -10.25
CA MET A 589 5.48 -15.43 -10.16
C MET A 589 5.08 -14.23 -9.32
N TYR A 590 5.91 -13.87 -8.35
CA TYR A 590 5.81 -12.62 -7.63
C TYR A 590 6.63 -11.53 -8.31
N VAL A 591 6.10 -10.32 -8.37
CA VAL A 591 6.78 -9.13 -8.92
C VAL A 591 6.72 -8.02 -7.87
N GLY A 592 7.86 -7.69 -7.28
CA GLY A 592 7.96 -6.77 -6.15
C GLY A 592 8.52 -5.39 -6.51
N LYS A 593 9.01 -5.21 -7.76
CA LYS A 593 9.50 -3.92 -8.27
C LYS A 593 9.43 -3.92 -9.79
N LEU A 594 9.11 -2.77 -10.36
CA LEU A 594 9.25 -2.50 -11.80
C LEU A 594 9.71 -1.06 -11.97
N GLU A 595 10.82 -0.86 -12.65
CA GLU A 595 11.40 0.45 -12.97
C GLU A 595 11.74 0.50 -14.45
N ILE A 596 11.37 1.58 -15.13
CA ILE A 596 11.81 1.91 -16.49
C ILE A 596 12.65 3.17 -16.40
N ASN A 597 13.90 3.10 -16.81
CA ASN A 597 14.88 4.16 -16.59
C ASN A 597 15.78 4.35 -17.83
N ASP A 598 16.54 5.41 -17.84
CA ASP A 598 17.59 5.71 -18.82
C ASP A 598 18.82 6.31 -18.11
N ASP A 599 19.73 6.92 -18.82
CA ASP A 599 20.94 7.51 -18.24
C ASP A 599 20.71 8.90 -17.59
N VAL A 600 19.45 9.28 -17.35
CA VAL A 600 19.13 10.53 -16.65
C VAL A 600 19.79 10.56 -15.26
N LYS A 601 20.21 11.73 -14.83
CA LYS A 601 20.80 11.96 -13.50
C LYS A 601 20.21 13.20 -12.86
N ALA A 602 19.91 13.09 -11.57
CA ALA A 602 19.48 14.20 -10.75
C ALA A 602 20.07 14.04 -9.33
N LYS A 603 20.29 15.16 -8.63
CA LYS A 603 20.74 15.14 -7.24
C LYS A 603 19.59 15.58 -6.36
N PRO A 604 19.19 14.79 -5.34
CA PRO A 604 18.12 15.18 -4.44
C PRO A 604 18.59 16.21 -3.43
N ALA A 605 17.69 17.02 -2.92
CA ALA A 605 17.95 17.88 -1.78
C ALA A 605 18.21 17.03 -0.52
N GLU A 606 19.03 17.57 0.38
CA GLU A 606 19.51 16.87 1.58
C GLU A 606 18.53 17.04 2.75
N ILE A 607 18.55 16.08 3.66
CA ILE A 607 17.74 16.13 4.87
C ILE A 607 18.31 17.15 5.85
N LYS A 608 17.43 17.95 6.42
CA LYS A 608 17.71 18.94 7.44
C LYS A 608 16.79 18.75 8.63
N ASP A 609 17.24 19.12 9.81
CA ASP A 609 16.45 19.16 11.04
C ASP A 609 15.66 17.84 11.34
N LEU A 610 16.33 16.69 11.22
CA LEU A 610 15.74 15.40 11.53
C LEU A 610 15.43 15.29 13.02
N ASN A 611 14.18 14.94 13.34
CA ASN A 611 13.68 14.74 14.69
C ASN A 611 13.10 13.33 14.85
N VAL A 612 13.35 12.73 16.00
CA VAL A 612 12.85 11.40 16.35
C VAL A 612 12.23 11.45 17.74
N GLU A 613 10.96 11.07 17.84
CA GLU A 613 10.23 10.92 19.10
C GLU A 613 9.93 9.44 19.32
N VAL A 614 10.36 8.89 20.48
CA VAL A 614 9.98 7.53 20.86
C VAL A 614 8.54 7.55 21.39
N LYS A 615 7.67 6.71 20.84
CA LYS A 615 6.24 6.68 21.19
C LYS A 615 5.85 5.46 22.01
N ASP A 616 6.43 4.31 21.71
CA ASP A 616 6.22 3.07 22.46
C ASP A 616 7.58 2.41 22.66
N GLU A 617 7.88 1.98 23.86
CA GLU A 617 9.23 1.59 24.20
C GLU A 617 9.25 0.36 25.14
N TYR A 618 10.04 -0.60 24.75
CA TYR A 618 10.30 -1.83 25.47
C TYR A 618 11.80 -2.07 25.61
N LYS A 619 12.24 -3.06 26.36
CA LYS A 619 13.68 -3.33 26.57
C LYS A 619 14.46 -3.48 25.27
N THR A 620 13.91 -4.20 24.30
CA THR A 620 14.62 -4.50 23.03
C THR A 620 13.83 -4.10 21.78
N MET A 621 12.85 -3.22 21.90
CA MET A 621 12.02 -2.76 20.80
C MET A 621 11.46 -1.37 21.08
N PHE A 622 11.24 -0.59 20.04
CA PHE A 622 10.59 0.73 20.17
C PHE A 622 9.87 1.13 18.89
N THR A 623 8.90 2.02 19.02
CA THR A 623 8.23 2.70 17.92
C THR A 623 8.68 4.15 17.85
N ALA A 624 8.99 4.64 16.66
CA ALA A 624 9.46 6.00 16.44
C ALA A 624 8.50 6.82 15.57
N LYS A 625 8.16 8.03 16.02
CA LYS A 625 7.61 9.11 15.19
C LYS A 625 8.79 9.92 14.68
N VAL A 626 8.90 10.06 13.37
CA VAL A 626 10.05 10.68 12.69
C VAL A 626 9.56 11.79 11.79
N PHE A 627 10.19 12.97 11.84
CA PHE A 627 9.86 14.09 10.96
C PHE A 627 11.10 14.95 10.71
N TRP A 628 11.09 15.65 9.57
CA TRP A 628 12.28 16.38 9.11
C TRP A 628 11.91 17.57 8.21
N ASN A 629 12.92 18.38 7.90
CA ASN A 629 12.89 19.36 6.83
C ASN A 629 13.90 18.96 5.74
N VAL A 630 13.79 19.62 4.59
CA VAL A 630 14.67 19.42 3.44
C VAL A 630 15.38 20.73 3.10
N ASP A 631 16.66 20.67 2.77
CA ASP A 631 17.42 21.83 2.33
C ASP A 631 17.19 22.10 0.84
N ALA A 632 16.12 22.80 0.53
CA ALA A 632 15.69 23.11 -0.84
C ALA A 632 15.47 24.62 -1.08
N GLN A 633 16.27 25.45 -0.45
CA GLN A 633 16.10 26.91 -0.48
C GLN A 633 16.02 27.50 -1.90
N ALA A 634 16.87 27.01 -2.81
CA ALA A 634 16.94 27.53 -4.18
C ALA A 634 15.74 27.11 -5.06
N GLN A 635 14.98 26.10 -4.64
CA GLN A 635 13.87 25.51 -5.39
C GLN A 635 12.50 25.90 -4.83
N LYS A 636 12.51 26.71 -3.77
CA LYS A 636 11.28 27.11 -3.09
C LYS A 636 10.40 27.98 -3.99
N ARG A 637 9.14 27.57 -4.15
CA ARG A 637 8.11 28.40 -4.77
C ARG A 637 7.78 29.59 -3.88
N ALA A 638 8.30 30.76 -4.19
CA ALA A 638 8.14 31.95 -3.38
C ALA A 638 6.66 32.31 -3.14
N ALA A 639 5.80 32.11 -4.15
CA ALA A 639 4.37 32.44 -4.06
C ALA A 639 3.59 31.51 -3.10
N TRP A 640 4.03 30.24 -2.94
CA TRP A 640 3.30 29.22 -2.20
C TRP A 640 3.90 28.93 -0.82
N GLY A 641 5.12 29.38 -0.54
CA GLY A 641 5.82 29.07 0.71
C GLY A 641 6.04 27.58 0.95
N LEU A 642 5.76 26.74 -0.05
CA LEU A 642 5.82 25.29 -0.03
C LEU A 642 6.91 24.82 -0.98
N VAL A 643 7.69 23.85 -0.55
CA VAL A 643 8.65 23.13 -1.40
C VAL A 643 8.01 21.81 -1.78
N TYR A 644 7.83 21.56 -3.06
CA TYR A 644 7.38 20.27 -3.54
C TYR A 644 8.55 19.30 -3.73
N ASN A 645 8.32 18.01 -3.48
CA ASN A 645 9.34 16.97 -3.60
C ASN A 645 9.98 16.93 -5.00
N ASP A 646 9.19 17.04 -6.06
CA ASP A 646 9.68 17.04 -7.44
C ASP A 646 10.57 18.26 -7.75
N GLU A 647 10.29 19.43 -7.18
CA GLU A 647 11.12 20.63 -7.29
C GLU A 647 12.46 20.47 -6.55
N ALA A 648 12.48 19.67 -5.50
CA ALA A 648 13.69 19.30 -4.74
C ALA A 648 14.42 18.08 -5.32
N ASN A 649 14.01 17.58 -6.48
CA ASN A 649 14.47 16.32 -7.08
C ASN A 649 14.30 15.11 -6.16
N ILE A 650 13.26 15.06 -5.36
CA ILE A 650 12.97 13.96 -4.44
C ILE A 650 11.80 13.16 -4.99
N ASP A 651 11.99 11.83 -5.09
CA ASP A 651 10.94 10.87 -5.36
C ASP A 651 10.28 10.43 -4.05
N HIS A 652 11.09 9.97 -3.11
CA HIS A 652 10.67 9.56 -1.77
C HIS A 652 11.81 9.67 -0.77
N PHE A 653 11.50 9.38 0.50
CA PHE A 653 12.47 9.27 1.59
C PHE A 653 12.56 7.83 2.06
N GLU A 654 13.76 7.38 2.38
CA GLU A 654 14.03 6.11 3.06
C GLU A 654 14.34 6.38 4.52
N ILE A 655 13.65 5.64 5.40
CA ILE A 655 13.89 5.66 6.84
C ILE A 655 14.76 4.46 7.19
N LEU A 656 15.88 4.73 7.82
CA LEU A 656 16.95 3.80 8.08
C LEU A 656 17.16 3.62 9.57
N TYR A 657 17.60 2.44 9.96
CA TYR A 657 17.90 2.08 11.34
C TYR A 657 19.27 1.41 11.44
N LYS A 658 19.98 1.66 12.52
CA LYS A 658 21.11 0.86 12.97
C LYS A 658 21.20 0.87 14.49
N ASN A 659 21.77 -0.19 15.08
CA ASN A 659 22.07 -0.27 16.51
C ASN A 659 23.59 -0.18 16.74
N GLY A 660 24.02 0.88 17.43
CA GLY A 660 25.42 1.27 17.55
C GLY A 660 25.91 2.13 16.38
N GLU A 661 26.99 2.90 16.61
CA GLU A 661 27.57 3.81 15.62
C GLU A 661 27.97 3.08 14.33
N ASN A 662 28.53 1.89 14.46
CA ASN A 662 28.97 1.02 13.36
C ASN A 662 28.00 -0.15 13.11
N GLY A 663 26.77 -0.06 13.60
CA GLY A 663 25.74 -1.09 13.40
C GLY A 663 25.35 -1.27 11.95
N LYS A 664 24.85 -2.45 11.63
CA LYS A 664 24.30 -2.74 10.30
C LYS A 664 23.13 -1.82 10.00
N VAL A 665 23.14 -1.22 8.82
CA VAL A 665 22.06 -0.33 8.38
C VAL A 665 20.95 -1.15 7.73
N SER A 666 19.70 -0.92 8.17
CA SER A 666 18.50 -1.53 7.58
C SER A 666 17.50 -0.46 7.22
N GLU A 667 16.80 -0.62 6.10
CA GLU A 667 15.64 0.22 5.78
C GLU A 667 14.43 -0.31 6.55
N VAL A 668 13.77 0.59 7.30
CA VAL A 668 12.63 0.26 8.16
C VAL A 668 11.35 0.99 7.75
N GLY A 669 11.41 1.78 6.68
CA GLY A 669 10.23 2.48 6.15
C GLY A 669 10.56 3.37 4.96
N ARG A 670 9.52 3.76 4.23
CA ARG A 670 9.53 4.75 3.14
C ARG A 670 8.36 5.70 3.26
N THR A 671 8.49 6.87 2.68
CA THR A 671 7.38 7.83 2.61
C THR A 671 7.68 8.94 1.60
N SER A 672 6.65 9.52 1.01
CA SER A 672 6.76 10.80 0.29
C SER A 672 6.51 12.00 1.21
N SER A 673 5.85 11.79 2.35
CA SER A 673 5.62 12.83 3.36
C SER A 673 6.89 13.13 4.16
N TRP A 674 6.96 14.31 4.76
CA TRP A 674 8.11 14.74 5.57
C TRP A 674 8.04 14.28 7.04
N GLY A 675 7.19 13.32 7.30
CA GLY A 675 7.05 12.66 8.58
C GLY A 675 6.41 11.29 8.44
N THR A 676 6.76 10.38 9.35
CA THR A 676 6.21 9.02 9.40
C THR A 676 6.29 8.45 10.81
N VAL A 677 5.57 7.36 11.03
CA VAL A 677 5.74 6.49 12.20
C VAL A 677 6.34 5.17 11.70
N VAL A 678 7.37 4.70 12.38
CA VAL A 678 7.98 3.39 12.16
C VAL A 678 7.69 2.51 13.37
N PRO A 679 6.77 1.55 13.24
CA PRO A 679 6.41 0.67 14.34
C PRO A 679 7.43 -0.44 14.59
N ASP A 680 7.55 -0.85 15.84
CA ASP A 680 8.17 -2.09 16.29
C ASP A 680 9.58 -2.35 15.73
N ILE A 681 10.45 -1.36 15.85
CA ILE A 681 11.87 -1.50 15.50
C ILE A 681 12.54 -2.35 16.57
N VAL A 682 12.95 -3.56 16.20
CA VAL A 682 13.65 -4.47 17.09
C VAL A 682 15.15 -4.12 17.14
N LEU A 683 15.72 -3.98 18.34
CA LEU A 683 17.14 -3.74 18.53
C LEU A 683 17.92 -4.98 18.11
N GLU A 684 18.75 -4.86 17.08
CA GLU A 684 19.62 -5.93 16.64
C GLU A 684 20.94 -5.91 17.45
N GLY A 685 21.37 -7.08 17.96
CA GLY A 685 22.63 -7.21 18.73
C GLY A 685 22.48 -6.80 20.20
N GLU A 686 23.62 -6.65 20.87
CA GLU A 686 23.71 -6.40 22.34
C GLU A 686 23.79 -4.90 22.69
N ALA A 687 24.04 -4.03 21.72
CA ALA A 687 24.11 -2.59 21.95
C ALA A 687 22.72 -2.02 22.21
N ASP A 688 22.60 -1.10 23.15
CA ASP A 688 21.40 -0.28 23.34
C ASP A 688 21.69 1.17 22.91
N GLU A 689 22.05 1.32 21.66
CA GLU A 689 22.41 2.60 21.04
C GLU A 689 21.76 2.75 19.65
N PRO A 690 20.43 2.78 19.57
CA PRO A 690 19.77 2.87 18.29
C PRO A 690 19.95 4.26 17.63
N TYR A 691 20.06 4.25 16.32
CA TYR A 691 20.07 5.42 15.47
C TYR A 691 18.96 5.30 14.43
N ILE A 692 18.25 6.39 14.19
CA ILE A 692 17.36 6.54 13.07
C ILE A 692 18.01 7.50 12.07
N GLY A 693 18.01 7.10 10.82
CA GLY A 693 18.49 7.90 9.70
C GLY A 693 17.41 8.15 8.67
N VAL A 694 17.53 9.26 7.97
CA VAL A 694 16.68 9.56 6.81
C VAL A 694 17.57 10.04 5.66
N ARG A 695 17.29 9.56 4.46
CA ARG A 695 17.85 10.08 3.22
C ARG A 695 16.77 10.31 2.17
N SER A 696 16.97 11.24 1.30
CA SER A 696 16.14 11.44 0.12
C SER A 696 16.67 10.60 -1.05
N VAL A 697 15.73 10.00 -1.79
CA VAL A 697 15.97 9.32 -3.05
C VAL A 697 15.58 10.26 -4.18
N SER A 698 16.48 10.40 -5.16
CA SER A 698 16.29 11.33 -6.27
C SER A 698 15.19 10.90 -7.23
N THR A 699 14.66 11.87 -7.97
CA THR A 699 13.75 11.63 -9.10
C THR A 699 14.37 10.81 -10.24
N ASP A 700 15.67 10.53 -10.22
CA ASP A 700 16.34 9.60 -11.14
C ASP A 700 16.29 8.13 -10.65
N LEU A 701 15.77 7.88 -9.43
CA LEU A 701 15.66 6.58 -8.75
C LEU A 701 17.00 5.87 -8.54
N LYS A 702 18.12 6.57 -8.63
CA LYS A 702 19.49 6.02 -8.56
C LYS A 702 20.41 6.76 -7.61
N SER A 703 20.12 8.03 -7.35
CA SER A 703 20.96 8.91 -6.55
C SER A 703 20.32 9.19 -5.20
N TYR A 704 21.14 9.27 -4.18
CA TYR A 704 20.69 9.50 -2.80
C TYR A 704 21.36 10.74 -2.21
N SER A 705 20.68 11.38 -1.26
CA SER A 705 21.36 12.31 -0.35
C SER A 705 22.23 11.54 0.66
N PRO A 706 23.19 12.22 1.33
CA PRO A 706 23.78 11.66 2.54
C PRO A 706 22.69 11.32 3.58
N ILE A 707 22.92 10.26 4.36
CA ILE A 707 22.01 9.91 5.44
C ILE A 707 22.20 10.89 6.60
N LYS A 708 21.11 11.51 7.02
CA LYS A 708 21.08 12.28 8.27
C LYS A 708 20.75 11.34 9.42
N TRP A 709 21.68 11.13 10.34
CA TRP A 709 21.52 10.26 11.49
C TRP A 709 21.21 11.04 12.76
N VAL A 710 20.34 10.49 13.59
CA VAL A 710 20.06 10.94 14.97
C VAL A 710 20.13 9.72 15.89
N LYS A 711 20.92 9.84 16.97
CA LYS A 711 20.92 8.84 18.05
C LYS A 711 19.61 8.94 18.82
N VAL A 712 18.91 7.83 18.97
CA VAL A 712 17.63 7.77 19.67
C VAL A 712 17.89 7.76 21.18
N THR A 713 17.31 8.70 21.90
CA THR A 713 17.35 8.70 23.36
C THR A 713 16.23 7.81 23.86
N ARG A 714 16.62 6.72 24.54
CA ARG A 714 15.71 5.76 25.15
C ARG A 714 15.63 5.96 26.66
N GLY A 715 14.57 5.42 27.27
CA GLY A 715 14.42 5.35 28.73
C GLY A 715 15.47 4.46 29.39
N ASP A 716 15.50 4.48 30.74
CA ASP A 716 16.38 3.60 31.51
C ASP A 716 15.97 2.14 31.29
N TYR A 717 16.85 1.35 30.67
CA TYR A 717 16.62 -0.08 30.36
C TYR A 717 16.06 -0.88 31.55
N ALA A 718 16.50 -0.58 32.80
CA ALA A 718 16.04 -1.27 33.98
C ALA A 718 14.55 -1.02 34.28
N GLN A 719 14.03 0.14 33.86
CA GLN A 719 12.66 0.56 34.10
C GLN A 719 11.72 0.28 32.93
N LEU A 720 12.28 -0.02 31.74
CA LEU A 720 11.45 -0.32 30.57
C LEU A 720 10.69 -1.64 30.76
N PRO A 721 9.45 -1.71 30.28
CA PRO A 721 8.72 -2.96 30.24
C PRO A 721 9.52 -4.00 29.46
N ALA A 722 9.36 -5.25 29.84
CA ALA A 722 9.88 -6.36 29.06
C ALA A 722 9.33 -6.22 27.64
N THR A 723 10.22 -6.39 26.65
CA THR A 723 9.75 -6.46 25.26
C THR A 723 8.64 -7.49 25.21
N PRO A 724 7.45 -7.15 24.68
CA PRO A 724 6.45 -8.16 24.45
C PRO A 724 7.15 -9.29 23.74
N VAL A 725 7.09 -10.49 24.29
CA VAL A 725 7.46 -11.65 23.52
C VAL A 725 6.48 -11.57 22.37
N VAL A 726 6.94 -11.12 21.21
CA VAL A 726 6.20 -11.31 19.96
C VAL A 726 6.32 -12.80 19.73
N ASP A 727 5.60 -13.52 20.57
CA ASP A 727 5.31 -14.92 20.34
C ASP A 727 4.33 -14.97 19.18
N TYR A 728 4.21 -16.09 18.57
CA TYR A 728 3.30 -16.27 17.46
C TYR A 728 1.89 -15.76 17.80
N PRO A 729 1.18 -15.11 16.86
CA PRO A 729 -0.17 -14.61 17.10
C PRO A 729 -1.04 -15.75 17.64
N ILE A 730 -1.69 -15.53 18.77
CA ILE A 730 -2.54 -16.53 19.41
C ILE A 730 -3.89 -16.57 18.69
N SER A 731 -4.38 -17.76 18.35
CA SER A 731 -5.77 -17.94 17.97
C SER A 731 -6.67 -17.71 19.18
N GLN A 732 -7.74 -16.96 19.01
CA GLN A 732 -8.76 -16.71 20.04
C GLN A 732 -10.09 -17.29 19.59
N LEU A 733 -10.92 -17.69 20.55
CA LEU A 733 -12.29 -18.08 20.23
C LEU A 733 -13.13 -16.86 19.90
N ASP A 734 -13.96 -16.97 18.87
CA ASP A 734 -14.99 -15.97 18.63
C ASP A 734 -15.99 -15.96 19.79
N PRO A 735 -16.07 -14.88 20.57
CA PRO A 735 -16.95 -14.81 21.74
C PRO A 735 -18.43 -14.86 21.37
N ASN A 736 -18.77 -14.64 20.09
CA ASN A 736 -20.14 -14.66 19.58
C ASN A 736 -20.51 -16.01 18.95
N ALA A 737 -19.61 -16.98 18.91
CA ALA A 737 -19.91 -18.29 18.32
C ALA A 737 -20.81 -19.14 19.20
N ASP A 738 -21.92 -19.61 18.67
CA ASP A 738 -22.83 -20.50 19.35
C ASP A 738 -22.16 -21.83 19.72
N GLY A 739 -22.38 -22.31 20.94
CA GLY A 739 -21.89 -23.61 21.41
C GLY A 739 -20.40 -23.69 21.73
N VAL A 740 -19.71 -22.55 21.91
CA VAL A 740 -18.28 -22.49 22.29
C VAL A 740 -17.93 -23.41 23.46
N SER A 741 -18.71 -23.38 24.55
CA SER A 741 -18.46 -24.22 25.72
C SER A 741 -18.48 -25.73 25.43
N THR A 742 -19.28 -26.15 24.48
CA THR A 742 -19.34 -27.58 24.05
C THR A 742 -18.16 -27.90 23.15
N ALA A 743 -17.82 -27.02 22.21
CA ALA A 743 -16.72 -27.21 21.29
C ALA A 743 -15.36 -27.22 22.02
N GLN A 744 -15.18 -26.40 23.04
CA GLN A 744 -14.00 -26.44 23.93
C GLN A 744 -13.76 -27.80 24.58
N LYS A 745 -14.84 -28.56 24.86
CA LYS A 745 -14.75 -29.88 25.52
C LYS A 745 -14.51 -31.02 24.53
N THR A 746 -14.77 -30.84 23.24
CA THR A 746 -14.81 -31.92 22.26
C THR A 746 -13.95 -31.72 21.05
N ARG A 747 -13.41 -30.50 20.82
CA ARG A 747 -12.58 -30.16 19.67
C ARG A 747 -11.16 -29.80 20.13
N TYR A 748 -10.40 -30.83 20.56
CA TYR A 748 -9.00 -30.69 20.96
C TYR A 748 -8.18 -31.92 20.59
N VAL A 749 -6.87 -31.73 20.55
CA VAL A 749 -5.90 -32.75 20.21
C VAL A 749 -5.51 -33.52 21.49
N THR A 750 -5.47 -34.83 21.43
CA THR A 750 -4.98 -35.69 22.51
C THR A 750 -3.53 -36.13 22.30
N ASP A 751 -3.16 -36.35 21.03
CA ASP A 751 -1.81 -36.83 20.68
C ASP A 751 -1.28 -36.08 19.42
N VAL A 752 -0.03 -35.71 19.47
CA VAL A 752 0.74 -35.15 18.34
C VAL A 752 2.09 -35.84 18.32
N THR A 753 2.34 -36.67 17.33
CA THR A 753 3.60 -37.39 17.23
C THR A 753 4.17 -37.26 15.81
N THR A 754 5.50 -37.29 15.69
CA THR A 754 6.16 -37.30 14.40
C THR A 754 7.07 -38.52 14.24
N THR A 755 7.33 -38.89 12.99
CA THR A 755 8.35 -39.86 12.61
C THR A 755 9.10 -39.35 11.39
N GLY A 756 10.37 -39.74 11.26
CA GLY A 756 11.21 -39.30 10.15
C GLY A 756 11.96 -37.98 10.38
N ALA A 757 11.68 -37.26 11.46
CA ALA A 757 12.40 -36.05 11.80
C ALA A 757 13.74 -36.35 12.51
N THR A 758 14.69 -35.44 12.39
CA THR A 758 15.97 -35.48 13.13
C THR A 758 15.75 -35.59 14.64
N GLY A 759 14.74 -34.94 15.21
CA GLY A 759 14.25 -35.12 16.56
C GLY A 759 12.73 -35.12 16.55
N ASN A 760 12.12 -36.30 16.77
CA ASN A 760 10.69 -36.45 16.69
C ASN A 760 9.96 -35.84 17.87
N LEU A 761 8.81 -35.23 17.59
CA LEU A 761 7.84 -34.78 18.58
C LEU A 761 7.05 -35.99 19.10
N ASP A 762 6.90 -36.07 20.42
CA ASP A 762 6.12 -37.10 21.11
C ASP A 762 5.29 -36.46 22.23
N TYR A 763 4.03 -36.15 21.91
CA TYR A 763 3.08 -35.50 22.81
C TYR A 763 1.82 -36.31 22.96
N HIS A 764 1.45 -36.62 24.20
CA HIS A 764 0.28 -37.40 24.56
C HIS A 764 -0.49 -36.79 25.72
N GLY A 765 -1.74 -37.09 25.81
CA GLY A 765 -2.58 -36.72 26.97
C GLY A 765 -3.11 -35.30 26.95
N GLY A 766 -3.23 -34.70 25.74
CA GLY A 766 -3.86 -33.40 25.56
C GLY A 766 -5.23 -33.32 26.19
N LYS A 767 -5.60 -32.18 26.74
CA LYS A 767 -6.86 -31.93 27.46
C LYS A 767 -7.55 -30.70 26.93
N ALA A 768 -8.87 -30.66 27.11
CA ALA A 768 -9.63 -29.44 26.86
C ALA A 768 -9.14 -28.30 27.74
N ILE A 769 -9.05 -27.10 27.21
CA ILE A 769 -8.68 -25.87 27.90
C ILE A 769 -9.96 -25.10 28.20
N ALA A 770 -10.15 -24.72 29.45
CA ALA A 770 -11.38 -24.10 29.92
C ALA A 770 -11.23 -22.61 30.29
N ASP A 771 -10.11 -22.00 29.95
CA ASP A 771 -9.78 -20.62 30.35
C ASP A 771 -10.32 -19.54 29.39
N GLY A 772 -11.05 -19.93 28.34
CA GLY A 772 -11.61 -19.04 27.31
C GLY A 772 -10.65 -18.69 26.19
N THR A 773 -9.35 -18.99 26.31
CA THR A 773 -8.35 -18.74 25.23
C THR A 773 -8.35 -19.86 24.20
N ASN A 774 -8.62 -21.07 24.63
CA ASN A 774 -8.56 -22.29 23.81
C ASN A 774 -7.19 -22.54 23.16
N TYR A 775 -6.14 -22.06 23.78
CA TYR A 775 -4.76 -22.12 23.32
C TYR A 775 -3.88 -22.87 24.34
N SER A 776 -2.96 -23.67 23.83
CA SER A 776 -1.97 -24.38 24.63
C SER A 776 -0.59 -24.35 23.97
N HIS A 777 0.45 -24.19 24.78
CA HIS A 777 1.85 -24.34 24.39
C HIS A 777 2.57 -25.18 25.43
N PRO A 778 2.55 -26.52 25.31
CA PRO A 778 3.18 -27.42 26.29
C PRO A 778 4.72 -27.31 26.23
N GLU A 779 5.33 -27.01 27.36
CA GLU A 779 6.77 -26.89 27.49
C GLU A 779 7.50 -28.24 27.33
N GLY A 780 8.71 -28.22 26.83
CA GLY A 780 9.60 -29.38 26.72
C GLY A 780 9.34 -30.28 25.52
N HIS A 781 8.35 -29.97 24.69
CA HIS A 781 8.08 -30.71 23.47
C HIS A 781 8.64 -29.95 22.26
N VAL A 782 9.74 -30.41 21.70
CA VAL A 782 10.47 -29.76 20.59
C VAL A 782 10.57 -30.70 19.41
N LEU A 783 10.09 -30.26 18.26
CA LEU A 783 10.31 -30.91 16.97
C LEU A 783 11.62 -30.41 16.36
N LYS A 784 12.58 -31.31 16.06
CA LYS A 784 13.82 -30.93 15.38
C LYS A 784 13.80 -31.46 13.96
N ILE A 785 13.91 -30.56 12.98
CA ILE A 785 13.84 -30.87 11.56
C ILE A 785 15.04 -30.29 10.81
N LYS A 786 15.33 -30.89 9.66
CA LYS A 786 16.39 -30.44 8.76
C LYS A 786 15.82 -30.08 7.41
N GLN A 787 16.41 -29.10 6.74
CA GLN A 787 16.09 -28.73 5.37
C GLN A 787 16.06 -29.96 4.43
N GLY A 788 14.99 -30.10 3.65
CA GLY A 788 14.78 -31.24 2.75
C GLY A 788 14.32 -32.54 3.42
N GLU A 789 14.18 -32.58 4.73
CA GLU A 789 13.75 -33.78 5.46
C GLU A 789 12.26 -34.07 5.25
N THR A 790 11.91 -35.32 5.12
CA THR A 790 10.50 -35.75 5.01
C THR A 790 10.01 -36.28 6.34
N VAL A 791 8.96 -35.65 6.86
CA VAL A 791 8.41 -35.91 8.18
C VAL A 791 6.95 -36.34 8.07
N ASN A 792 6.58 -37.36 8.85
CA ASN A 792 5.20 -37.76 9.05
C ASN A 792 4.70 -37.17 10.38
N LEU A 793 3.62 -36.45 10.34
CA LEU A 793 2.94 -35.85 11.49
C LEU A 793 1.61 -36.57 11.71
N MET A 794 1.47 -37.23 12.85
CA MET A 794 0.23 -37.91 13.27
C MET A 794 -0.50 -37.05 14.30
N LEU A 795 -1.78 -36.85 14.08
CA LEU A 795 -2.68 -36.17 14.99
C LEU A 795 -3.82 -37.10 15.42
N LYS A 796 -4.14 -37.06 16.70
CA LYS A 796 -5.31 -37.74 17.24
C LYS A 796 -6.13 -36.74 18.05
N GLY A 797 -7.40 -36.62 17.69
CA GLY A 797 -8.37 -35.78 18.41
C GLY A 797 -9.08 -36.54 19.53
N TYR A 798 -9.73 -35.78 20.40
CA TYR A 798 -10.57 -36.33 21.44
C TYR A 798 -11.68 -37.24 20.85
N ASP A 799 -11.99 -38.35 21.55
CA ASP A 799 -13.04 -39.27 21.15
C ASP A 799 -14.43 -38.69 21.48
N ALA A 800 -14.85 -37.75 20.65
CA ALA A 800 -16.13 -37.06 20.79
C ALA A 800 -17.30 -37.96 20.35
N SER A 801 -18.38 -37.99 21.15
CA SER A 801 -19.55 -38.79 20.87
C SER A 801 -20.30 -38.44 19.57
N ASP A 802 -20.06 -37.23 19.04
CA ASP A 802 -20.60 -36.78 17.75
C ASP A 802 -19.72 -37.11 16.55
N GLY A 803 -18.61 -37.84 16.75
CA GLY A 803 -17.69 -38.26 15.71
C GLY A 803 -16.89 -37.13 15.12
N LEU A 804 -16.69 -35.99 15.79
CA LEU A 804 -16.05 -34.78 15.29
C LEU A 804 -16.75 -34.19 14.02
N LYS A 805 -18.08 -34.10 14.08
CA LYS A 805 -18.85 -33.42 13.04
C LYS A 805 -18.37 -31.98 12.86
N TYR A 806 -18.41 -31.49 11.63
CA TYR A 806 -18.01 -30.12 11.25
C TYR A 806 -16.54 -29.75 11.55
N CYS A 807 -15.69 -30.71 11.90
CA CYS A 807 -14.33 -30.45 12.32
C CYS A 807 -13.40 -30.19 11.16
N PHE A 808 -12.60 -29.14 11.28
CA PHE A 808 -11.46 -28.87 10.45
C PHE A 808 -10.17 -29.05 11.25
N VAL A 809 -9.14 -29.54 10.57
CA VAL A 809 -7.82 -29.73 11.16
C VAL A 809 -6.77 -29.23 10.20
N GLY A 810 -5.78 -28.49 10.71
CA GLY A 810 -4.63 -28.05 9.93
C GLY A 810 -3.41 -27.87 10.80
N ALA A 811 -2.26 -27.87 10.16
CA ALA A 811 -0.99 -27.63 10.82
C ALA A 811 -0.12 -26.69 9.97
N TRP A 812 0.67 -25.84 10.65
CA TRP A 812 1.59 -24.87 10.07
C TRP A 812 2.94 -24.97 10.77
N ILE A 813 4.02 -24.74 10.02
CA ILE A 813 5.34 -24.46 10.57
C ILE A 813 5.81 -23.17 9.92
N ASP A 814 6.27 -22.22 10.75
CA ASP A 814 6.94 -21.01 10.32
C ASP A 814 8.34 -21.38 9.77
N PHE A 815 8.45 -21.49 8.45
CA PHE A 815 9.70 -21.88 7.80
C PHE A 815 10.65 -20.71 7.53
N ASN A 816 10.20 -19.47 7.66
CA ASN A 816 11.04 -18.30 7.48
C ASN A 816 11.50 -17.68 8.81
N CYS A 817 11.02 -18.18 9.96
CA CYS A 817 11.31 -17.73 11.32
C CYS A 817 10.95 -16.27 11.59
N ASP A 818 9.90 -15.75 10.92
CA ASP A 818 9.41 -14.39 11.10
C ASP A 818 8.36 -14.25 12.22
N LYS A 819 7.98 -15.36 12.85
CA LYS A 819 7.00 -15.49 13.92
C LYS A 819 5.54 -15.25 13.51
N GLU A 820 5.26 -15.42 12.24
CA GLU A 820 3.93 -15.42 11.67
C GLU A 820 3.68 -16.76 10.96
N PHE A 821 2.44 -17.02 10.59
CA PHE A 821 2.11 -18.21 9.81
C PHE A 821 1.46 -17.82 8.50
N HIS A 822 2.10 -18.11 7.39
CA HIS A 822 1.49 -17.92 6.08
C HIS A 822 0.37 -18.94 5.83
N PRO A 823 -0.80 -18.50 5.35
CA PRO A 823 -1.97 -19.37 5.20
C PRO A 823 -1.86 -20.37 4.04
N ASN A 824 -0.89 -20.22 3.14
CA ASN A 824 -0.75 -21.03 1.95
C ASN A 824 -0.15 -22.40 2.24
N ASP A 825 -0.62 -23.43 1.51
CA ASP A 825 -0.03 -24.76 1.58
C ASP A 825 1.39 -24.76 0.99
N ILE A 826 2.33 -25.46 1.63
CA ILE A 826 3.70 -25.60 1.11
C ILE A 826 3.75 -26.28 -0.27
N LYS A 827 2.77 -27.16 -0.59
CA LYS A 827 2.68 -27.81 -1.91
C LYS A 827 2.19 -26.86 -3.01
N ASP A 828 1.41 -25.83 -2.66
CA ASP A 828 0.81 -24.87 -3.58
C ASP A 828 1.65 -23.61 -3.68
N ASP A 829 2.45 -23.33 -2.64
CA ASP A 829 3.38 -22.22 -2.56
C ASP A 829 4.71 -22.63 -1.91
N PRO A 830 5.57 -23.36 -2.64
CA PRO A 830 6.84 -23.84 -2.09
C PRO A 830 7.77 -22.73 -1.59
N ALA A 831 7.64 -21.53 -2.12
CA ALA A 831 8.49 -20.39 -1.76
C ALA A 831 8.08 -19.71 -0.44
N ASN A 832 6.80 -19.76 -0.07
CA ASN A 832 6.30 -19.03 1.10
C ASN A 832 5.32 -19.83 1.92
N GLY A 833 4.78 -20.91 1.40
CA GLY A 833 3.78 -21.72 2.08
C GLY A 833 4.32 -22.29 3.39
N GLU A 834 3.46 -22.31 4.41
CA GLU A 834 3.78 -22.80 5.74
C GLU A 834 2.73 -23.77 6.26
N ARG A 835 1.57 -23.84 5.58
CA ARG A 835 0.56 -24.82 5.93
C ARG A 835 0.95 -26.20 5.41
N LEU A 836 1.13 -27.13 6.33
CA LEU A 836 1.49 -28.52 6.02
C LEU A 836 0.35 -29.25 5.35
N PHE A 837 -0.86 -29.04 5.87
CA PHE A 837 -2.09 -29.59 5.32
C PHE A 837 -3.32 -28.86 5.90
N LYS A 838 -4.44 -29.03 5.21
CA LYS A 838 -5.79 -28.72 5.68
C LYS A 838 -6.66 -29.95 5.46
N PHE A 839 -7.47 -30.32 6.45
CA PHE A 839 -8.39 -31.46 6.39
C PHE A 839 -9.76 -31.07 6.96
N GLY A 840 -10.81 -31.52 6.35
CA GLY A 840 -12.18 -31.25 6.69
C GLY A 840 -12.97 -30.56 5.57
N GLU A 841 -14.27 -30.61 5.64
CA GLU A 841 -15.21 -30.02 4.69
C GLU A 841 -16.25 -29.17 5.41
N ALA A 842 -16.62 -28.05 4.85
CA ALA A 842 -17.69 -27.19 5.38
C ALA A 842 -19.02 -27.98 5.48
N ARG A 843 -19.70 -27.80 6.60
CA ARG A 843 -21.02 -28.43 6.86
C ARG A 843 -21.02 -29.98 6.86
N HIS A 844 -19.86 -30.61 7.00
CA HIS A 844 -19.78 -32.08 7.02
C HIS A 844 -20.39 -32.66 8.29
N GLN A 845 -21.55 -33.32 8.16
CA GLN A 845 -22.28 -33.88 9.28
C GLN A 845 -21.87 -35.31 9.62
N GLY A 846 -21.10 -35.98 8.77
CA GLY A 846 -20.74 -37.40 8.91
C GLY A 846 -19.69 -37.66 10.00
N GLY A 847 -18.99 -36.61 10.45
CA GLY A 847 -17.85 -36.77 11.36
C GLY A 847 -16.60 -37.34 10.69
N TYR A 848 -15.52 -37.45 11.45
CA TYR A 848 -14.22 -37.95 10.99
C TYR A 848 -13.64 -38.96 11.99
N PRO A 849 -14.12 -40.21 11.97
CA PRO A 849 -13.70 -41.21 12.96
C PRO A 849 -12.19 -41.52 12.89
N GLU A 850 -11.57 -41.35 11.72
CA GLU A 850 -10.10 -41.51 11.54
C GLU A 850 -9.29 -40.50 12.33
N LEU A 851 -9.83 -39.34 12.66
CA LEU A 851 -9.15 -38.35 13.52
C LEU A 851 -9.21 -38.79 15.01
N GLN A 852 -10.13 -39.67 15.38
CA GLN A 852 -10.31 -40.11 16.74
C GLN A 852 -9.55 -41.42 17.03
N ASN A 853 -9.63 -42.38 16.14
CA ASN A 853 -8.98 -43.67 16.28
C ASN A 853 -8.72 -44.33 14.91
N PRO A 854 -7.48 -44.64 14.57
CA PRO A 854 -6.25 -44.54 15.38
C PRO A 854 -5.62 -43.15 15.47
N GLY A 855 -6.13 -42.15 14.78
CA GLY A 855 -5.54 -40.88 14.46
C GLY A 855 -5.17 -40.84 12.96
N LYS A 856 -4.89 -39.70 12.44
CA LYS A 856 -4.56 -39.49 11.03
C LYS A 856 -3.15 -38.93 10.87
N THR A 857 -2.45 -39.42 9.84
CA THR A 857 -1.07 -39.01 9.56
C THR A 857 -1.01 -38.25 8.23
N TRP A 858 -0.25 -37.16 8.22
CA TRP A 858 0.12 -36.41 7.03
C TRP A 858 1.63 -36.38 6.86
N THR A 859 2.07 -36.42 5.64
CA THR A 859 3.50 -36.35 5.30
C THR A 859 3.79 -34.99 4.66
N PHE A 860 4.85 -34.37 5.10
CA PHE A 860 5.36 -33.13 4.50
C PHE A 860 6.89 -33.17 4.35
N THR A 861 7.42 -32.38 3.45
CA THR A 861 8.87 -32.19 3.28
C THR A 861 9.23 -30.80 3.71
N VAL A 862 10.22 -30.69 4.59
CA VAL A 862 10.75 -29.40 5.04
C VAL A 862 11.36 -28.67 3.83
N PRO A 863 10.97 -27.42 3.52
CA PRO A 863 11.56 -26.70 2.42
C PRO A 863 13.09 -26.62 2.51
N ASN A 864 13.76 -26.78 1.36
CA ASN A 864 15.22 -26.70 1.30
C ASN A 864 15.78 -25.31 1.66
N ASP A 865 14.93 -24.31 1.63
CA ASP A 865 15.21 -22.94 1.97
C ASP A 865 14.57 -22.49 3.29
N ALA A 866 14.05 -23.42 4.10
CA ALA A 866 13.59 -23.10 5.45
C ALA A 866 14.71 -22.45 6.26
N THR A 867 14.43 -21.35 6.93
CA THR A 867 15.44 -20.60 7.71
C THR A 867 15.90 -21.39 8.93
N PRO A 868 17.19 -21.70 9.08
CA PRO A 868 17.69 -22.33 10.29
C PRO A 868 17.46 -21.45 11.52
N GLY A 869 16.91 -22.03 12.58
CA GLY A 869 16.60 -21.27 13.79
C GLY A 869 15.50 -21.88 14.62
N LYS A 870 15.03 -21.11 15.61
CA LYS A 870 13.87 -21.45 16.43
C LYS A 870 12.60 -21.03 15.71
N SER A 871 11.68 -21.95 15.61
CA SER A 871 10.40 -21.80 14.93
C SER A 871 9.26 -22.43 15.76
N ARG A 872 8.08 -22.52 15.19
CA ARG A 872 6.88 -23.03 15.83
C ARG A 872 6.08 -23.94 14.89
N LEU A 873 5.60 -25.06 15.43
CA LEU A 873 4.54 -25.87 14.82
C LEU A 873 3.22 -25.51 15.49
N ARG A 874 2.24 -25.11 14.74
CA ARG A 874 0.85 -24.86 15.18
C ARG A 874 -0.08 -25.91 14.63
N VAL A 875 -0.91 -26.48 15.49
CA VAL A 875 -2.02 -27.36 15.11
C VAL A 875 -3.33 -26.72 15.54
N VAL A 876 -4.27 -26.61 14.61
CA VAL A 876 -5.60 -26.05 14.86
C VAL A 876 -6.65 -27.13 14.63
N TYR A 877 -7.50 -27.36 15.61
CA TYR A 877 -8.76 -28.11 15.52
C TYR A 877 -9.90 -27.13 15.67
N SER A 878 -10.78 -27.03 14.70
CA SER A 878 -11.90 -26.07 14.75
C SER A 878 -13.18 -26.69 14.25
N ASP A 879 -14.29 -26.27 14.82
CA ASP A 879 -15.64 -26.57 14.32
C ASP A 879 -16.11 -25.40 13.45
N LEU A 880 -16.18 -25.59 12.15
CA LEU A 880 -16.50 -24.54 11.21
C LEU A 880 -17.72 -24.89 10.35
N TRP A 881 -18.60 -23.90 10.23
CA TRP A 881 -19.73 -23.96 9.31
C TRP A 881 -19.37 -23.50 7.89
N PHE A 882 -18.36 -22.62 7.78
CA PHE A 882 -17.92 -22.03 6.51
C PHE A 882 -16.44 -22.28 6.26
N GLU A 883 -16.07 -22.60 5.04
CA GLU A 883 -14.73 -23.01 4.64
C GLU A 883 -13.65 -21.91 4.75
N GLY A 884 -14.03 -20.65 4.69
CA GLY A 884 -13.09 -19.54 4.61
C GLY A 884 -12.52 -19.05 5.94
N ALA A 885 -12.91 -19.59 7.06
CA ALA A 885 -12.52 -19.12 8.39
C ALA A 885 -11.50 -20.05 9.09
N PHE A 886 -10.81 -20.91 8.35
CA PHE A 886 -9.83 -21.82 8.91
C PHE A 886 -8.41 -21.28 8.73
N LEU A 887 -7.92 -20.60 9.74
CA LEU A 887 -6.70 -19.79 9.71
C LEU A 887 -5.78 -20.18 10.87
N PRO A 888 -4.46 -19.95 10.73
CA PRO A 888 -3.49 -20.24 11.79
C PRO A 888 -3.58 -19.29 12.98
N SER A 889 -4.12 -18.09 12.78
CA SER A 889 -4.22 -17.03 13.79
C SER A 889 -5.53 -16.26 13.64
N GLY A 890 -5.88 -15.43 14.63
CA GLY A 890 -7.12 -14.67 14.65
C GLY A 890 -8.26 -15.43 15.37
N TYR A 891 -9.52 -15.16 14.99
CA TYR A 891 -10.67 -15.82 15.64
C TYR A 891 -10.98 -17.15 14.99
N THR A 892 -10.99 -18.20 15.80
CA THR A 892 -11.63 -19.47 15.46
C THR A 892 -13.05 -19.46 15.99
N SER A 893 -14.01 -19.93 15.21
CA SER A 893 -15.41 -19.95 15.66
C SER A 893 -15.63 -20.88 16.84
N LYS A 894 -14.96 -22.02 16.86
CA LYS A 894 -14.97 -23.04 17.92
C LYS A 894 -13.73 -23.90 17.74
N GLY A 895 -13.11 -24.34 18.79
CA GLY A 895 -12.01 -25.26 18.61
C GLY A 895 -10.86 -25.07 19.59
N PHE A 896 -9.66 -25.43 19.14
CA PHE A 896 -8.49 -25.56 19.98
C PHE A 896 -7.24 -25.35 19.14
N THR A 897 -6.31 -24.60 19.66
CA THR A 897 -5.00 -24.37 19.06
C THR A 897 -3.90 -24.85 19.99
N ILE A 898 -2.96 -25.63 19.47
CA ILE A 898 -1.80 -26.07 20.22
C ILE A 898 -0.54 -25.79 19.43
N ASP A 899 0.44 -25.22 20.12
CA ASP A 899 1.76 -24.89 19.59
C ASP A 899 2.84 -25.80 20.20
N PHE A 900 3.87 -26.11 19.38
CA PHE A 900 5.09 -26.81 19.81
C PHE A 900 6.31 -26.08 19.28
N ASP A 901 7.37 -26.05 20.06
CA ASP A 901 8.63 -25.48 19.59
C ASP A 901 9.24 -26.32 18.46
N VAL A 902 9.83 -25.63 17.49
CA VAL A 902 10.55 -26.26 16.38
C VAL A 902 11.97 -25.72 16.32
N GLU A 903 12.94 -26.60 16.05
CA GLU A 903 14.31 -26.26 15.75
C GLU A 903 14.61 -26.70 14.32
N ILE A 904 14.85 -25.73 13.44
CA ILE A 904 15.17 -25.96 12.02
C ILE A 904 16.70 -25.91 11.87
N THR A 905 17.26 -26.89 11.17
CA THR A 905 18.71 -26.97 10.86
C THR A 905 18.93 -27.12 9.35
N GLY A 906 20.09 -26.70 8.89
CA GLY A 906 20.50 -26.80 7.49
C GLY A 906 21.62 -25.85 7.13
N ASP A 907 22.19 -26.02 5.94
CA ASP A 907 23.32 -25.23 5.45
C ASP A 907 22.86 -24.04 4.56
N ASN A 908 21.61 -24.05 4.12
CA ASN A 908 21.06 -22.91 3.39
C ASN A 908 20.72 -21.80 4.38
N PRO A 909 21.14 -20.55 4.13
CA PRO A 909 20.84 -19.42 5.06
C PRO A 909 19.36 -19.15 5.23
N GLY A 910 18.50 -19.73 4.38
CA GLY A 910 17.05 -19.63 4.51
C GLY A 910 16.40 -18.50 3.71
N ARG A 911 15.07 -18.45 3.82
CA ARG A 911 14.22 -17.43 3.19
C ARG A 911 14.50 -16.08 3.81
N GLY A 912 14.63 -15.04 2.98
CA GLY A 912 14.70 -13.67 3.48
C GLY A 912 16.06 -13.23 4.03
N ALA A 913 17.18 -13.86 3.64
CA ALA A 913 18.51 -13.31 3.88
C ALA A 913 18.69 -12.00 3.09
N GLY A 914 18.36 -10.86 3.69
CA GLY A 914 18.38 -9.56 3.05
C GLY A 914 19.79 -9.01 2.81
N ALA A 915 19.94 -8.12 1.83
CA ALA A 915 21.16 -7.39 1.54
C ALA A 915 21.36 -6.21 2.51
N ASP A 916 22.61 -5.89 2.80
CA ASP A 916 22.95 -4.68 3.55
C ASP A 916 22.74 -3.42 2.71
N ILE A 917 22.34 -2.33 3.35
CA ILE A 917 22.26 -1.02 2.71
C ILE A 917 23.65 -0.39 2.79
N HIS A 918 24.16 0.06 1.63
CA HIS A 918 25.42 0.79 1.57
C HIS A 918 25.15 2.30 1.67
N ASP A 919 25.89 2.97 2.57
CA ASP A 919 25.85 4.44 2.70
C ASP A 919 26.70 5.10 1.59
N GLN A 920 26.31 4.87 0.35
CA GLN A 920 26.94 5.48 -0.83
C GLN A 920 25.88 6.25 -1.60
N GLY A 921 26.22 7.37 -2.16
CA GLY A 921 25.30 8.28 -2.85
C GLY A 921 24.65 7.73 -4.14
N VAL A 922 24.81 6.44 -4.42
CA VAL A 922 24.25 5.73 -5.59
C VAL A 922 23.74 4.33 -5.21
N ALA A 923 22.72 3.88 -5.90
CA ALA A 923 22.17 2.54 -5.70
C ALA A 923 23.14 1.45 -6.20
N ASP A 924 23.09 0.27 -5.55
CA ASP A 924 23.68 -0.94 -6.10
C ASP A 924 22.92 -1.33 -7.37
N GLU A 925 23.64 -1.45 -8.48
CA GLU A 925 23.04 -1.78 -9.77
C GLU A 925 23.20 -3.27 -10.07
N PRO A 926 22.11 -4.01 -10.35
CA PRO A 926 22.21 -5.40 -10.81
C PRO A 926 22.85 -5.48 -12.20
N GLU A 927 23.43 -6.63 -12.53
CA GLU A 927 24.02 -6.85 -13.86
C GLU A 927 22.97 -6.75 -14.97
N MET A 928 23.35 -6.13 -16.10
CA MET A 928 22.48 -5.95 -17.26
C MET A 928 22.30 -7.30 -18.00
N LEU A 929 21.06 -7.75 -18.15
CA LEU A 929 20.72 -8.87 -19.02
C LEU A 929 20.25 -8.36 -20.38
N GLY A 930 20.68 -9.03 -21.46
CA GLY A 930 20.25 -8.75 -22.83
C GLY A 930 20.74 -7.40 -23.38
N GLY A 931 21.69 -6.75 -22.71
CA GLY A 931 22.37 -5.58 -23.25
C GLY A 931 23.13 -5.98 -24.52
N THR A 932 22.89 -5.31 -25.66
CA THR A 932 23.87 -5.25 -26.71
C THR A 932 25.04 -4.47 -26.14
N VAL A 933 26.01 -5.16 -25.61
CA VAL A 933 27.35 -4.60 -25.54
C VAL A 933 27.65 -4.18 -26.98
N ASP A 934 27.90 -2.89 -27.22
CA ASP A 934 28.46 -2.50 -28.51
C ASP A 934 29.65 -3.39 -28.79
N ALA A 935 29.45 -4.36 -29.71
CA ALA A 935 30.42 -5.39 -30.01
C ALA A 935 31.74 -4.79 -30.59
N ILE A 936 31.75 -3.50 -30.85
CA ILE A 936 32.87 -2.74 -31.35
C ILE A 936 33.80 -2.25 -30.24
N ASN A 937 33.28 -2.00 -29.01
CA ASN A 937 34.15 -1.54 -27.90
C ASN A 937 34.57 -2.67 -26.95
N SER A 938 33.89 -3.83 -26.95
CA SER A 938 34.28 -4.96 -26.10
C SER A 938 35.32 -5.89 -26.68
N ALA A 939 35.59 -5.78 -27.99
CA ALA A 939 36.64 -6.58 -28.64
C ALA A 939 38.06 -6.11 -28.34
N SER A 940 38.25 -4.94 -27.69
CA SER A 940 39.59 -4.37 -27.43
C SER A 940 39.99 -4.26 -25.95
N GLN A 941 39.05 -4.53 -25.01
CA GLN A 941 39.39 -4.55 -23.58
C GLN A 941 39.05 -5.93 -22.99
N GLY A 942 40.06 -6.73 -22.78
CA GLY A 942 39.89 -8.03 -22.09
C GLY A 942 39.34 -7.86 -20.68
N VAL A 943 38.62 -8.88 -20.19
CA VAL A 943 38.01 -8.90 -18.85
C VAL A 943 39.11 -8.70 -17.79
N SER A 944 38.91 -7.74 -16.87
CA SER A 944 39.76 -7.59 -15.69
C SER A 944 39.71 -8.84 -14.83
N LYS A 945 40.83 -9.44 -14.55
CA LYS A 945 40.99 -10.70 -13.81
C LYS A 945 42.18 -10.65 -12.90
N VAL A 946 42.11 -11.34 -11.77
CA VAL A 946 43.26 -11.57 -10.89
C VAL A 946 43.31 -13.04 -10.49
N GLU A 947 44.49 -13.65 -10.52
CA GLU A 947 44.71 -15.04 -10.14
C GLU A 947 45.81 -15.12 -9.09
N ALA A 948 45.63 -15.96 -8.07
CA ALA A 948 46.65 -16.29 -7.11
C ALA A 948 47.45 -17.49 -7.61
N ALA A 949 48.73 -17.30 -7.87
CA ALA A 949 49.65 -18.37 -8.31
C ALA A 949 51.08 -18.03 -7.84
N ASP A 950 51.83 -19.03 -7.43
CA ASP A 950 53.23 -18.92 -7.04
C ASP A 950 53.54 -17.83 -6.00
N GLY A 951 52.63 -17.64 -5.04
CA GLY A 951 52.79 -16.63 -4.00
C GLY A 951 52.54 -15.20 -4.49
N LYS A 952 51.97 -15.01 -5.66
CA LYS A 952 51.65 -13.72 -6.26
C LYS A 952 50.19 -13.61 -6.65
N PHE A 953 49.67 -12.38 -6.69
CA PHE A 953 48.45 -12.02 -7.33
C PHE A 953 48.78 -11.48 -8.72
N ASN A 954 48.38 -12.18 -9.80
CA ASN A 954 48.66 -11.84 -11.17
C ASN A 954 47.43 -11.18 -11.82
N PHE A 955 47.59 -9.97 -12.34
CA PHE A 955 46.50 -9.14 -12.86
C PHE A 955 46.49 -9.12 -14.39
N GLN A 956 45.32 -9.15 -14.96
CA GLN A 956 45.11 -8.98 -16.41
C GLN A 956 44.07 -7.89 -16.65
N ASN A 957 44.40 -6.92 -17.49
CA ASN A 957 43.52 -5.82 -17.87
C ASN A 957 43.00 -5.00 -16.67
N VAL A 958 43.91 -4.60 -15.77
CA VAL A 958 43.60 -3.86 -14.56
C VAL A 958 44.39 -2.57 -14.52
N GLU A 959 43.73 -1.42 -14.47
CA GLU A 959 44.36 -0.10 -14.29
C GLU A 959 44.61 0.19 -12.80
N LYS A 960 43.67 -0.19 -11.95
CA LYS A 960 43.79 0.00 -10.49
C LYS A 960 43.30 -1.23 -9.77
N ALA A 961 43.97 -1.60 -8.69
CA ALA A 961 43.54 -2.67 -7.80
C ALA A 961 43.66 -2.25 -6.34
N TRP A 962 42.68 -2.63 -5.56
CA TRP A 962 42.63 -2.53 -4.12
C TRP A 962 42.52 -3.95 -3.54
N VAL A 963 43.46 -4.31 -2.69
CA VAL A 963 43.48 -5.61 -2.03
C VAL A 963 43.10 -5.41 -0.56
N TYR A 964 42.03 -6.05 -0.15
CA TYR A 964 41.51 -6.02 1.23
C TYR A 964 41.70 -7.39 1.88
N ASP A 965 41.97 -7.43 3.18
CA ASP A 965 41.93 -8.67 3.95
C ASP A 965 40.49 -9.08 4.30
N ALA A 966 40.34 -10.20 5.00
CA ALA A 966 39.04 -10.75 5.38
C ALA A 966 38.25 -9.84 6.36
N SER A 967 38.91 -8.87 7.00
CA SER A 967 38.31 -7.89 7.90
C SER A 967 37.90 -6.59 7.18
N GLY A 968 38.13 -6.50 5.86
CA GLY A 968 37.83 -5.33 5.05
C GLY A 968 38.91 -4.23 5.11
N VAL A 969 40.06 -4.48 5.74
CA VAL A 969 41.16 -3.52 5.80
C VAL A 969 41.94 -3.52 4.46
N LEU A 970 42.14 -2.34 3.88
CA LEU A 970 42.93 -2.18 2.66
C LEU A 970 44.40 -2.48 2.95
N VAL A 971 44.92 -3.62 2.47
CA VAL A 971 46.30 -4.03 2.62
C VAL A 971 47.22 -3.58 1.50
N LYS A 972 46.66 -3.31 0.29
CA LYS A 972 47.42 -2.77 -0.82
C LYS A 972 46.59 -2.04 -1.85
N TYR A 973 47.09 -0.93 -2.36
CA TYR A 973 46.60 -0.25 -3.56
C TYR A 973 47.65 -0.28 -4.66
N LEU A 974 47.24 -0.59 -5.89
CA LEU A 974 48.12 -0.80 -7.06
C LEU A 974 47.58 -0.03 -8.25
N VAL A 975 48.47 0.53 -9.07
CA VAL A 975 48.14 1.21 -10.32
C VAL A 975 48.84 0.48 -11.47
N ASN A 976 48.08 0.15 -12.52
CA ASN A 976 48.52 -0.65 -13.66
C ASN A 976 49.27 -1.94 -13.25
N PRO A 977 48.72 -2.74 -12.32
CA PRO A 977 49.42 -3.91 -11.84
C PRO A 977 49.42 -5.02 -12.90
N THR A 978 50.57 -5.65 -13.06
CA THR A 978 50.68 -6.94 -13.76
C THR A 978 50.80 -8.08 -12.75
N SER A 979 51.46 -7.84 -11.62
CA SER A 979 51.52 -8.77 -10.51
C SER A 979 51.79 -8.04 -9.18
N PHE A 980 51.46 -8.68 -8.08
CA PHE A 980 51.75 -8.23 -6.73
C PHE A 980 52.28 -9.45 -5.93
N ASP A 981 53.45 -9.27 -5.34
CA ASP A 981 54.05 -10.30 -4.48
C ASP A 981 53.28 -10.38 -3.16
N ALA A 982 52.50 -11.44 -3.02
CA ALA A 982 51.66 -11.71 -1.87
C ALA A 982 52.37 -12.51 -0.77
N GLN A 983 53.68 -12.84 -0.89
CA GLN A 983 54.38 -13.69 0.07
C GLN A 983 54.41 -13.07 1.46
N GLN A 984 54.37 -11.72 1.55
CA GLN A 984 54.36 -11.00 2.83
C GLN A 984 52.97 -10.92 3.49
N LEU A 985 51.88 -11.27 2.77
CA LEU A 985 50.57 -11.32 3.33
C LEU A 985 50.37 -12.59 4.19
N ALA A 986 49.52 -12.55 5.16
CA ALA A 986 49.12 -13.73 5.94
C ALA A 986 48.37 -14.74 5.05
N SER A 987 48.42 -16.03 5.34
CA SER A 987 47.54 -17.01 4.69
C SER A 987 46.10 -16.72 5.05
N GLY A 988 45.23 -16.62 4.06
CA GLY A 988 43.82 -16.26 4.30
C GLY A 988 43.08 -15.83 3.04
N VAL A 989 41.91 -15.26 3.23
CA VAL A 989 41.03 -14.79 2.17
C VAL A 989 41.26 -13.30 1.94
N TYR A 990 41.34 -12.90 0.68
CA TYR A 990 41.48 -11.51 0.26
C TYR A 990 40.41 -11.15 -0.76
N LEU A 991 39.83 -9.95 -0.64
CA LEU A 991 38.97 -9.38 -1.66
C LEU A 991 39.78 -8.39 -2.49
N VAL A 992 39.85 -8.62 -3.79
CA VAL A 992 40.55 -7.74 -4.71
C VAL A 992 39.54 -7.00 -5.56
N LYS A 993 39.44 -5.69 -5.39
CA LYS A 993 38.63 -4.79 -6.23
C LYS A 993 39.53 -4.28 -7.37
N MET A 994 39.13 -4.42 -8.59
CA MET A 994 39.87 -4.04 -9.80
C MET A 994 39.08 -3.06 -10.62
N GLN A 995 39.75 -2.06 -11.17
CA GLN A 995 39.20 -1.07 -12.08
C GLN A 995 39.96 -1.08 -13.40
N ASN A 996 39.20 -1.02 -14.51
CA ASN A 996 39.74 -0.76 -15.85
C ASN A 996 38.77 0.21 -16.55
N GLY A 997 39.23 1.45 -16.83
CA GLY A 997 38.36 2.52 -17.25
C GLY A 997 37.27 2.80 -16.22
N ASN A 998 36.02 2.77 -16.64
CA ASN A 998 34.86 2.95 -15.78
C ASN A 998 34.30 1.62 -15.20
N ILE A 999 34.95 0.51 -15.51
CA ILE A 999 34.47 -0.82 -15.06
C ILE A 999 35.20 -1.20 -13.79
N ILE A 1000 34.43 -1.52 -12.72
CA ILE A 1000 34.96 -2.02 -11.46
C ILE A 1000 34.48 -3.45 -11.27
N ARG A 1001 35.40 -4.35 -10.89
CA ARG A 1001 35.11 -5.75 -10.55
C ARG A 1001 35.76 -6.11 -9.22
N SER A 1002 35.13 -7.03 -8.50
CA SER A 1002 35.71 -7.58 -7.28
C SER A 1002 35.85 -9.10 -7.41
N GLN A 1003 36.94 -9.62 -6.93
CA GLN A 1003 37.23 -11.06 -6.97
C GLN A 1003 37.80 -11.50 -5.63
N LYS A 1004 37.30 -12.61 -5.11
CA LYS A 1004 37.82 -13.24 -3.89
C LYS A 1004 38.99 -14.15 -4.24
N LEU A 1005 40.09 -14.00 -3.55
CA LEU A 1005 41.28 -14.84 -3.66
C LEU A 1005 41.59 -15.50 -2.32
N VAL A 1006 42.15 -16.71 -2.41
CA VAL A 1006 42.70 -17.42 -1.25
C VAL A 1006 44.21 -17.49 -1.44
N LYS A 1007 44.97 -17.03 -0.41
CA LYS A 1007 46.42 -17.16 -0.35
C LYS A 1007 46.81 -18.35 0.48
#